data_7b43a32c2d7abf1c4cb72e22e49d8c35
#
_entry.id   7b43a32c2d7abf1c4cb72e22e49d8c35
#
_cell.length_a   1.000
_cell.length_b   1.000
_cell.length_c   1.000
_cell.angle_alpha   90.00
_cell.angle_beta   90.00
_cell.angle_gamma   90.00
#
_symmetry.space_group_name_H-M   'P 1'
#
loop_
_entity.id
_entity.type
_entity.pdbx_description
1 polymer ?
#
loop_
_entity_poly.entity_id
_entity_poly.type
_entity_poly.pdbx_seq_one_letter_code
_entity_poly.pdbx_strand_id
1 'polypeptide(L)'
;MTHILIGIMGFGIIHLFDLVAICRVRYLKPLMWITGAGLLVFAAHGIAVNTHYIELPVWLTGAGYLLMLASLATLLYALFGNLPFRQTYLDAGIGQDLVTTGLYGLVRHPGIYPYAGLMLSLVILFPSADMLAAAGIWLLADLGLIWVQDKFVFPRMFAGYRLYQAETPMLVPSVAALKILFQKRLTFIQLDKNKTYTRSGNMSRNVELFKKGEHQEMWQRCCGFIDLSIEEFMLIQKRLLLEQLEMVKKCELGQKILGGASPETLDEFRSTVPLTTYADYAPHLLKRRMEGLPRKPILWQCTSGKSGESTFRWVPVTARQLDEIEPLIFALIFFSSCQNRGEIKFKEGDKVFYGMAPPPYATGTMTRVLPHEIFEFLPPVEMSEQVSFEERTKTGFKMALEDGLDLCFAMSSVAVAIGNRFSGGGSSSSFNRKYLMAHPGMAVRLLRGMIKSKMEGRKMLPRDVWNLKGMITFGLDGEVYREKIKEMWGRYPLDFHGCTEAVVIATQTWDYEGMTFVPNLNFFEFITEQDSIRSSQDPDFVPPTYLLSEIKPGNYELVITSFHGGPFIRYRLGHLIKIHSIRNEKLDIDIPQMSFIGRVDDQIDIAGFTRLSEKVIWQAVEKTGIEYAGWTARKEIEEKPVLNIYLELKNETELSAQQAAMLIHKQLKKLDVPYSELETFTGLNPLTVTLLPRGAFTAYKQHQVEQGADITRLKPPHLNPTDEMIDVLMQPAPAPVAGGEAVKV
;
A
#
# COMPACT_ATOMS: atom_id res chain seq x y z
N MET A 1 29.44 -4.87 -49.98
CA MET A 1 30.42 -4.97 -48.85
C MET A 1 30.50 -3.72 -48.00
N THR A 2 30.77 -2.52 -48.53
CA THR A 2 30.92 -1.28 -47.71
C THR A 2 29.68 -0.97 -46.84
N HIS A 3 28.47 -1.05 -47.38
CA HIS A 3 27.25 -0.80 -46.65
C HIS A 3 26.97 -1.85 -45.57
N ILE A 4 27.36 -3.13 -45.76
CA ILE A 4 27.25 -4.18 -44.75
C ILE A 4 28.12 -3.83 -43.52
N LEU A 5 29.38 -3.38 -43.78
CA LEU A 5 30.29 -2.94 -42.73
C LEU A 5 29.78 -1.70 -41.98
N ILE A 6 29.18 -0.73 -42.69
CA ILE A 6 28.53 0.44 -42.06
C ILE A 6 27.40 0.00 -41.11
N GLY A 7 26.59 -1.00 -41.50
CA GLY A 7 25.57 -1.55 -40.64
C GLY A 7 26.13 -2.22 -39.38
N ILE A 8 27.22 -2.99 -39.49
CA ILE A 8 27.92 -3.57 -38.34
C ILE A 8 28.45 -2.46 -37.40
N MET A 9 29.03 -1.38 -37.97
CA MET A 9 29.43 -0.21 -37.16
C MET A 9 28.23 0.42 -36.45
N GLY A 10 27.06 0.52 -37.11
CA GLY A 10 25.84 1.02 -36.52
C GLY A 10 25.45 0.21 -35.28
N PHE A 11 25.49 -1.12 -35.35
CA PHE A 11 25.30 -2.00 -34.20
C PHE A 11 26.31 -1.73 -33.09
N GLY A 12 27.59 -1.67 -33.41
CA GLY A 12 28.63 -1.38 -32.43
C GLY A 12 28.37 -0.09 -31.67
N ILE A 13 27.89 0.96 -32.35
CA ILE A 13 27.57 2.25 -31.73
C ILE A 13 26.33 2.15 -30.86
N ILE A 14 25.28 1.42 -31.25
CA ILE A 14 24.11 1.17 -30.42
C ILE A 14 24.53 0.50 -29.11
N HIS A 15 25.49 -0.42 -29.14
CA HIS A 15 25.92 -1.14 -27.93
C HIS A 15 26.87 -0.35 -27.03
N LEU A 16 27.53 0.69 -27.55
CA LEU A 16 28.16 1.69 -26.67
C LEU A 16 27.18 2.40 -25.76
N PHE A 17 25.89 2.41 -26.11
CA PHE A 17 24.81 2.89 -25.27
C PHE A 17 24.79 2.23 -23.86
N ASP A 18 24.96 0.90 -23.78
CA ASP A 18 24.98 0.16 -22.53
C ASP A 18 26.21 0.50 -21.70
N LEU A 19 27.38 0.65 -22.34
CA LEU A 19 28.61 1.07 -21.66
C LEU A 19 28.48 2.50 -21.13
N VAL A 20 27.91 3.41 -21.93
CA VAL A 20 27.65 4.79 -21.56
C VAL A 20 26.63 4.87 -20.40
N ALA A 21 25.67 3.94 -20.37
CA ALA A 21 24.72 3.82 -19.27
C ALA A 21 25.43 3.42 -17.96
N ILE A 22 26.36 2.46 -18.01
CA ILE A 22 27.18 2.05 -16.87
C ILE A 22 28.08 3.21 -16.38
N CYS A 23 28.67 3.97 -17.32
CA CYS A 23 29.53 5.13 -17.02
C CYS A 23 28.77 6.39 -16.60
N ARG A 24 27.43 6.38 -16.57
CA ARG A 24 26.55 7.49 -16.15
C ARG A 24 26.71 8.81 -16.90
N VAL A 25 27.04 8.78 -18.19
CA VAL A 25 27.24 9.99 -19.03
C VAL A 25 25.89 10.42 -19.63
N ARG A 26 25.37 11.58 -19.19
CA ARG A 26 23.96 11.99 -19.37
C ARG A 26 23.51 12.23 -20.82
N TYR A 27 24.28 12.80 -21.68
CA TYR A 27 23.83 13.21 -23.02
C TYR A 27 24.30 12.28 -24.15
N LEU A 28 25.16 11.36 -23.86
CA LEU A 28 25.78 10.48 -24.85
C LEU A 28 24.89 9.29 -25.24
N LYS A 29 23.99 8.85 -24.31
CA LYS A 29 23.06 7.76 -24.54
C LYS A 29 22.17 7.95 -25.77
N PRO A 30 21.32 8.99 -25.87
CA PRO A 30 20.44 9.17 -27.03
C PRO A 30 21.23 9.42 -28.31
N LEU A 31 22.40 10.08 -28.23
CA LEU A 31 23.27 10.31 -29.39
C LEU A 31 23.75 8.99 -29.96
N MET A 32 24.26 8.06 -29.15
CA MET A 32 24.75 6.75 -29.61
C MET A 32 23.62 5.96 -30.28
N TRP A 33 22.45 5.94 -29.67
CA TRP A 33 21.30 5.22 -30.21
C TRP A 33 20.83 5.80 -31.55
N ILE A 34 20.64 7.12 -31.65
CA ILE A 34 20.23 7.81 -32.89
C ILE A 34 21.26 7.63 -33.99
N THR A 35 22.55 7.78 -33.66
CA THR A 35 23.63 7.63 -34.66
C THR A 35 23.72 6.21 -35.19
N GLY A 36 23.63 5.21 -34.28
CA GLY A 36 23.69 3.81 -34.68
C GLY A 36 22.49 3.37 -35.51
N ALA A 37 21.27 3.76 -35.10
CA ALA A 37 20.05 3.51 -35.86
C ALA A 37 20.09 4.21 -37.25
N GLY A 38 20.58 5.45 -37.29
CA GLY A 38 20.76 6.20 -38.55
C GLY A 38 21.73 5.51 -39.52
N LEU A 39 22.83 4.95 -39.01
CA LEU A 39 23.79 4.20 -39.82
C LEU A 39 23.19 2.89 -40.37
N LEU A 40 22.33 2.20 -39.57
CA LEU A 40 21.64 1.00 -40.05
C LEU A 40 20.65 1.33 -41.17
N VAL A 41 19.85 2.40 -41.02
CA VAL A 41 18.94 2.87 -42.07
C VAL A 41 19.70 3.30 -43.31
N PHE A 42 20.78 4.06 -43.17
CA PHE A 42 21.66 4.48 -44.27
C PHE A 42 22.26 3.27 -45.00
N ALA A 43 22.74 2.27 -44.25
CA ALA A 43 23.30 1.06 -44.81
C ALA A 43 22.26 0.25 -45.61
N ALA A 44 21.07 0.06 -45.07
CA ALA A 44 19.97 -0.64 -45.73
C ALA A 44 19.52 0.10 -47.00
N HIS A 45 19.39 1.43 -46.94
CA HIS A 45 19.07 2.26 -48.09
C HIS A 45 20.16 2.17 -49.17
N GLY A 46 21.45 2.23 -48.76
CA GLY A 46 22.57 2.14 -49.69
C GLY A 46 22.63 0.79 -50.39
N ILE A 47 22.26 -0.32 -49.75
CA ILE A 47 22.16 -1.63 -50.42
C ILE A 47 20.94 -1.62 -51.36
N ALA A 48 19.81 -1.14 -50.94
CA ALA A 48 18.56 -1.10 -51.71
C ALA A 48 18.72 -0.30 -53.03
N VAL A 49 19.46 0.80 -53.04
CA VAL A 49 19.64 1.67 -54.21
C VAL A 49 20.72 1.15 -55.16
N ASN A 50 21.77 0.47 -54.63
CA ASN A 50 22.96 0.11 -55.41
C ASN A 50 22.98 -1.34 -55.89
N THR A 51 21.92 -2.12 -55.68
CA THR A 51 21.87 -3.52 -56.12
C THR A 51 20.72 -3.77 -57.10
N HIS A 52 20.94 -4.68 -58.05
CA HIS A 52 19.88 -5.17 -58.94
C HIS A 52 19.07 -6.22 -58.18
N TYR A 53 17.74 -6.11 -58.22
CA TYR A 53 16.84 -7.06 -57.57
C TYR A 53 16.10 -7.92 -58.58
N ILE A 54 15.69 -9.10 -58.10
CA ILE A 54 14.82 -10.00 -58.81
C ILE A 54 13.40 -9.46 -58.67
N GLU A 55 12.65 -9.33 -59.76
CA GLU A 55 11.22 -8.95 -59.67
C GLU A 55 10.41 -10.08 -59.03
N LEU A 56 9.78 -9.75 -57.90
CA LEU A 56 8.88 -10.67 -57.18
C LEU A 56 7.42 -10.39 -57.56
N PRO A 57 6.52 -11.39 -57.45
CA PRO A 57 5.09 -11.20 -57.64
C PRO A 57 4.52 -10.11 -56.75
N VAL A 58 3.59 -9.30 -57.27
CA VAL A 58 3.00 -8.13 -56.59
C VAL A 58 2.42 -8.49 -55.19
N TRP A 59 1.78 -9.67 -55.06
CA TRP A 59 1.24 -10.12 -53.78
C TRP A 59 2.35 -10.35 -52.73
N LEU A 60 3.53 -10.83 -53.12
CA LEU A 60 4.66 -11.05 -52.21
C LEU A 60 5.29 -9.71 -51.76
N THR A 61 5.39 -8.76 -52.68
CA THR A 61 5.85 -7.40 -52.39
C THR A 61 4.86 -6.71 -51.44
N GLY A 62 3.54 -6.87 -51.67
CA GLY A 62 2.48 -6.41 -50.73
C GLY A 62 2.60 -7.03 -49.36
N ALA A 63 2.84 -8.34 -49.26
CA ALA A 63 3.09 -9.01 -47.99
C ALA A 63 4.37 -8.49 -47.30
N GLY A 64 5.43 -8.17 -48.06
CA GLY A 64 6.64 -7.55 -47.55
C GLY A 64 6.39 -6.20 -46.85
N TYR A 65 5.58 -5.33 -47.47
CA TYR A 65 5.20 -4.04 -46.87
C TYR A 65 4.36 -4.23 -45.59
N LEU A 66 3.40 -5.16 -45.59
CA LEU A 66 2.60 -5.47 -44.39
C LEU A 66 3.49 -6.01 -43.27
N LEU A 67 4.40 -6.92 -43.56
CA LEU A 67 5.36 -7.47 -42.61
C LEU A 67 6.27 -6.36 -42.05
N MET A 68 6.75 -5.46 -42.91
CA MET A 68 7.58 -4.32 -42.49
C MET A 68 6.83 -3.42 -41.50
N LEU A 69 5.60 -3.03 -41.83
CA LEU A 69 4.77 -2.19 -40.94
C LEU A 69 4.48 -2.87 -39.61
N ALA A 70 4.06 -4.15 -39.61
CA ALA A 70 3.78 -4.91 -38.42
C ALA A 70 5.05 -5.09 -37.54
N SER A 71 6.18 -5.40 -38.18
CA SER A 71 7.46 -5.57 -37.48
C SER A 71 7.96 -4.27 -36.88
N LEU A 72 7.86 -3.15 -37.62
CA LEU A 72 8.25 -1.84 -37.14
C LEU A 72 7.37 -1.40 -35.96
N ALA A 73 6.06 -1.55 -36.07
CA ALA A 73 5.10 -1.23 -34.98
C ALA A 73 5.40 -2.05 -33.72
N THR A 74 5.66 -3.36 -33.88
CA THR A 74 5.96 -4.25 -32.73
C THR A 74 7.34 -3.92 -32.14
N LEU A 75 8.33 -3.55 -32.96
CA LEU A 75 9.65 -3.15 -32.49
C LEU A 75 9.58 -1.85 -31.67
N LEU A 76 8.85 -0.85 -32.17
CA LEU A 76 8.64 0.40 -31.49
C LEU A 76 7.88 0.16 -30.15
N TYR A 77 6.89 -0.71 -30.17
CA TYR A 77 6.19 -1.09 -28.92
C TYR A 77 7.12 -1.79 -27.92
N ALA A 78 7.96 -2.73 -28.38
CA ALA A 78 8.90 -3.44 -27.50
C ALA A 78 9.93 -2.48 -26.88
N LEU A 79 10.45 -1.53 -27.65
CA LEU A 79 11.51 -0.61 -27.22
C LEU A 79 10.97 0.60 -26.43
N PHE A 80 9.82 1.14 -26.83
CA PHE A 80 9.33 2.42 -26.30
C PHE A 80 7.98 2.33 -25.56
N GLY A 81 7.15 1.33 -25.87
CA GLY A 81 5.86 1.14 -25.23
C GLY A 81 5.92 0.28 -23.98
N ASN A 82 6.84 -0.70 -23.94
CA ASN A 82 6.97 -1.65 -22.85
C ASN A 82 8.07 -1.28 -21.84
N LEU A 83 8.98 -0.39 -22.22
CA LEU A 83 10.05 0.15 -21.37
C LEU A 83 9.75 1.61 -21.00
N PRO A 84 10.08 2.05 -19.76
CA PRO A 84 9.91 3.44 -19.36
C PRO A 84 10.89 4.35 -20.14
N PHE A 85 10.39 5.03 -21.18
CA PHE A 85 11.18 5.76 -22.16
C PHE A 85 12.19 6.73 -21.55
N ARG A 86 11.77 7.54 -20.59
CA ARG A 86 12.62 8.56 -19.98
C ARG A 86 13.77 7.96 -19.19
N GLN A 87 13.50 6.95 -18.37
CA GLN A 87 14.50 6.29 -17.53
C GLN A 87 15.49 5.47 -18.38
N THR A 88 15.00 4.83 -19.42
CA THR A 88 15.82 3.97 -20.28
C THR A 88 16.74 4.78 -21.20
N TYR A 89 16.22 5.85 -21.82
CA TYR A 89 16.92 6.54 -22.92
C TYR A 89 17.44 7.93 -22.57
N LEU A 90 16.88 8.64 -21.59
CA LEU A 90 17.20 10.05 -21.33
C LEU A 90 17.93 10.30 -20.00
N ASP A 91 17.65 9.52 -18.96
CA ASP A 91 18.24 9.77 -17.65
C ASP A 91 19.68 9.24 -17.55
N ALA A 92 20.51 9.95 -16.77
CA ALA A 92 21.87 9.52 -16.49
C ALA A 92 21.86 8.35 -15.52
N GLY A 93 22.43 7.22 -15.92
CA GLY A 93 22.56 6.03 -15.08
C GLY A 93 21.72 4.84 -15.57
N ILE A 94 21.75 3.80 -14.78
CA ILE A 94 21.03 2.56 -14.98
C ILE A 94 19.62 2.79 -14.46
N GLY A 95 18.59 2.52 -15.28
CA GLY A 95 17.20 2.45 -14.80
C GLY A 95 17.12 1.43 -13.68
N GLN A 96 16.55 1.82 -12.53
CA GLN A 96 16.61 0.98 -11.33
C GLN A 96 15.67 -0.23 -11.39
N ASP A 97 14.67 -0.23 -12.28
CA ASP A 97 13.65 -1.28 -12.32
C ASP A 97 13.80 -2.21 -13.50
N LEU A 98 13.98 -3.50 -13.19
CA LEU A 98 13.96 -4.58 -14.17
C LEU A 98 12.53 -4.83 -14.65
N VAL A 99 12.24 -4.56 -15.92
CA VAL A 99 10.94 -4.86 -16.53
C VAL A 99 10.82 -6.34 -16.83
N THR A 100 9.94 -7.04 -16.12
CA THR A 100 9.68 -8.49 -16.26
C THR A 100 8.28 -8.81 -16.76
N THR A 101 7.51 -7.79 -17.20
CA THR A 101 6.10 -7.90 -17.61
C THR A 101 5.93 -7.66 -19.12
N GLY A 102 4.74 -7.92 -19.65
CA GLY A 102 4.45 -7.77 -21.08
C GLY A 102 5.24 -8.73 -21.94
N LEU A 103 5.86 -8.25 -23.03
CA LEU A 103 6.70 -9.06 -23.91
C LEU A 103 7.95 -9.61 -23.19
N TYR A 104 8.47 -8.87 -22.20
CA TYR A 104 9.60 -9.29 -21.37
C TYR A 104 9.25 -10.40 -20.37
N GLY A 105 7.99 -10.64 -20.11
CA GLY A 105 7.52 -11.81 -19.35
C GLY A 105 7.55 -13.13 -20.14
N LEU A 106 7.66 -13.08 -21.48
CA LEU A 106 7.73 -14.25 -22.34
C LEU A 106 9.18 -14.70 -22.61
N VAL A 107 9.99 -13.72 -22.95
CA VAL A 107 11.41 -13.89 -23.23
C VAL A 107 12.16 -12.62 -22.79
N ARG A 108 13.42 -12.77 -22.40
CA ARG A 108 14.21 -11.64 -21.91
C ARG A 108 14.57 -10.61 -23.00
N HIS A 109 14.60 -11.03 -24.28
CA HIS A 109 14.93 -10.17 -25.42
C HIS A 109 13.84 -10.22 -26.50
N PRO A 110 12.65 -9.67 -26.28
CA PRO A 110 11.52 -9.77 -27.21
C PRO A 110 11.73 -8.95 -28.51
N GLY A 111 12.62 -7.97 -28.51
CA GLY A 111 12.92 -7.12 -29.68
C GLY A 111 13.52 -7.86 -30.88
N ILE A 112 14.12 -9.03 -30.63
CA ILE A 112 14.73 -9.83 -31.71
C ILE A 112 13.72 -10.30 -32.76
N TYR A 113 12.50 -10.65 -32.37
CA TYR A 113 11.49 -11.16 -33.30
C TYR A 113 10.99 -10.12 -34.29
N PRO A 114 10.55 -8.91 -33.86
CA PRO A 114 10.19 -7.87 -34.81
C PRO A 114 11.40 -7.37 -35.61
N TYR A 115 12.62 -7.40 -35.04
CA TYR A 115 13.82 -7.09 -35.78
C TYR A 115 14.11 -8.12 -36.91
N ALA A 116 13.97 -9.42 -36.61
CA ALA A 116 14.08 -10.48 -37.62
C ALA A 116 13.00 -10.34 -38.71
N GLY A 117 11.76 -10.02 -38.34
CA GLY A 117 10.68 -9.72 -39.26
C GLY A 117 10.98 -8.51 -40.15
N LEU A 118 11.61 -7.47 -39.58
CA LEU A 118 12.06 -6.31 -40.38
C LEU A 118 13.15 -6.68 -41.38
N MET A 119 14.12 -7.49 -40.96
CA MET A 119 15.19 -7.99 -41.88
C MET A 119 14.60 -8.84 -43.01
N LEU A 120 13.65 -9.73 -42.67
CA LEU A 120 12.97 -10.54 -43.68
C LEU A 120 12.14 -9.67 -44.65
N SER A 121 11.49 -8.63 -44.16
CA SER A 121 10.76 -7.71 -45.04
C SER A 121 11.66 -6.96 -46.00
N LEU A 122 12.84 -6.53 -45.54
CA LEU A 122 13.84 -5.90 -46.42
C LEU A 122 14.33 -6.86 -47.53
N VAL A 123 14.54 -8.13 -47.19
CA VAL A 123 14.94 -9.15 -48.21
C VAL A 123 13.80 -9.38 -49.22
N ILE A 124 12.55 -9.36 -48.82
CA ILE A 124 11.37 -9.51 -49.71
C ILE A 124 11.21 -8.26 -50.58
N LEU A 125 11.39 -7.07 -50.03
CA LEU A 125 11.20 -5.81 -50.78
C LEU A 125 12.34 -5.49 -51.71
N PHE A 126 13.57 -5.89 -51.36
CA PHE A 126 14.78 -5.68 -52.12
C PHE A 126 15.55 -7.01 -52.31
N PRO A 127 15.02 -7.96 -53.08
CA PRO A 127 15.52 -9.32 -53.18
C PRO A 127 16.83 -9.36 -53.96
N SER A 128 17.91 -9.25 -53.23
CA SER A 128 19.29 -9.31 -53.78
C SER A 128 20.21 -10.14 -52.86
N ALA A 129 21.26 -10.70 -53.41
CA ALA A 129 22.25 -11.45 -52.64
C ALA A 129 22.91 -10.58 -51.54
N ASP A 130 23.15 -9.30 -51.84
CA ASP A 130 23.73 -8.35 -50.88
C ASP A 130 22.75 -8.02 -49.72
N MET A 131 21.46 -7.89 -50.01
CA MET A 131 20.46 -7.64 -48.97
C MET A 131 20.25 -8.89 -48.08
N LEU A 132 20.24 -10.07 -48.67
CA LEU A 132 20.16 -11.33 -47.93
C LEU A 132 21.38 -11.52 -47.03
N ALA A 133 22.57 -11.26 -47.55
CA ALA A 133 23.81 -11.32 -46.78
C ALA A 133 23.83 -10.28 -45.64
N ALA A 134 23.41 -9.04 -45.92
CA ALA A 134 23.31 -7.98 -44.94
C ALA A 134 22.34 -8.34 -43.82
N ALA A 135 21.13 -8.77 -44.16
CA ALA A 135 20.12 -9.18 -43.20
C ALA A 135 20.62 -10.33 -42.31
N GLY A 136 21.24 -11.34 -42.86
CA GLY A 136 21.84 -12.46 -42.14
C GLY A 136 22.95 -12.02 -41.17
N ILE A 137 23.89 -11.21 -41.65
CA ILE A 137 25.03 -10.72 -40.86
C ILE A 137 24.54 -9.80 -39.72
N TRP A 138 23.61 -8.89 -40.00
CA TRP A 138 23.08 -7.98 -38.99
C TRP A 138 22.23 -8.70 -37.96
N LEU A 139 21.46 -9.72 -38.32
CA LEU A 139 20.72 -10.55 -37.39
C LEU A 139 21.65 -11.36 -36.47
N LEU A 140 22.77 -11.91 -37.05
CA LEU A 140 23.78 -12.59 -36.24
C LEU A 140 24.53 -11.64 -35.32
N ALA A 141 24.78 -10.42 -35.75
CA ALA A 141 25.38 -9.39 -34.91
C ALA A 141 24.45 -9.04 -33.71
N ASP A 142 23.16 -8.87 -33.97
CA ASP A 142 22.15 -8.60 -32.90
C ASP A 142 22.08 -9.77 -31.91
N LEU A 143 22.02 -11.01 -32.40
CA LEU A 143 22.04 -12.20 -31.51
C LEU A 143 23.29 -12.28 -30.65
N GLY A 144 24.48 -11.98 -31.25
CA GLY A 144 25.73 -11.93 -30.49
C GLY A 144 25.71 -10.89 -29.37
N LEU A 145 25.12 -9.76 -29.64
CA LEU A 145 25.02 -8.64 -28.71
C LEU A 145 24.02 -8.90 -27.61
N ILE A 146 22.84 -9.45 -27.93
CA ILE A 146 21.87 -9.94 -26.97
C ILE A 146 22.51 -10.95 -26.00
N TRP A 147 23.35 -11.87 -26.53
CA TRP A 147 24.07 -12.81 -25.69
C TRP A 147 25.06 -12.12 -24.73
N VAL A 148 25.80 -11.11 -25.22
CA VAL A 148 26.70 -10.32 -24.36
C VAL A 148 25.95 -9.53 -23.31
N GLN A 149 24.84 -8.88 -23.67
CA GLN A 149 23.98 -8.16 -22.76
C GLN A 149 23.43 -9.09 -21.64
N ASP A 150 22.87 -10.23 -22.04
CA ASP A 150 22.24 -11.19 -21.10
C ASP A 150 23.29 -11.77 -20.12
N LYS A 151 24.49 -12.10 -20.60
CA LYS A 151 25.50 -12.79 -19.79
C LYS A 151 26.39 -11.88 -18.95
N PHE A 152 26.73 -10.70 -19.47
CA PHE A 152 27.77 -9.86 -18.87
C PHE A 152 27.32 -8.46 -18.47
N VAL A 153 26.36 -7.87 -19.20
CA VAL A 153 25.95 -6.47 -19.00
C VAL A 153 24.80 -6.38 -18.01
N PHE A 154 23.66 -6.99 -18.32
CA PHE A 154 22.44 -6.86 -17.52
C PHE A 154 22.53 -7.41 -16.10
N PRO A 155 23.26 -8.52 -15.81
CA PRO A 155 23.49 -8.96 -14.43
C PRO A 155 24.25 -7.97 -13.56
N ARG A 156 24.99 -7.02 -14.18
CA ARG A 156 25.70 -5.94 -13.49
C ARG A 156 24.89 -4.65 -13.44
N MET A 157 23.91 -4.53 -14.35
CA MET A 157 23.09 -3.34 -14.47
C MET A 157 21.84 -3.41 -13.58
N PHE A 158 21.21 -4.57 -13.44
CA PHE A 158 19.92 -4.69 -12.78
C PHE A 158 20.00 -5.62 -11.57
N ALA A 159 19.60 -5.11 -10.41
CA ALA A 159 19.39 -5.95 -9.23
C ALA A 159 18.28 -7.00 -9.53
N GLY A 160 18.52 -8.27 -9.17
CA GLY A 160 17.56 -9.34 -9.43
C GLY A 160 17.58 -9.95 -10.85
N TYR A 161 18.45 -9.47 -11.77
CA TYR A 161 18.49 -10.01 -13.13
C TYR A 161 18.80 -11.52 -13.18
N ARG A 162 19.61 -12.03 -12.26
CA ARG A 162 19.90 -13.48 -12.16
C ARG A 162 18.67 -14.31 -11.83
N LEU A 163 17.77 -13.78 -10.99
CA LEU A 163 16.49 -14.44 -10.69
C LEU A 163 15.60 -14.46 -11.94
N TYR A 164 15.53 -13.33 -12.64
CA TYR A 164 14.80 -13.22 -13.89
C TYR A 164 15.36 -14.17 -14.98
N GLN A 165 16.70 -14.39 -15.03
CA GLN A 165 17.32 -15.39 -15.91
C GLN A 165 16.88 -16.83 -15.58
N ALA A 166 16.64 -17.14 -14.29
CA ALA A 166 16.19 -18.46 -13.87
C ALA A 166 14.71 -18.72 -14.23
N GLU A 167 13.88 -17.68 -14.24
CA GLU A 167 12.43 -17.80 -14.45
C GLU A 167 12.01 -17.59 -15.92
N THR A 168 12.72 -16.74 -16.66
CA THR A 168 12.33 -16.35 -18.02
C THR A 168 13.40 -16.75 -19.03
N PRO A 169 13.06 -17.49 -20.10
CA PRO A 169 14.02 -17.91 -21.13
C PRO A 169 14.54 -16.73 -21.94
N MET A 170 15.77 -16.85 -22.46
CA MET A 170 16.45 -15.77 -23.18
C MET A 170 15.72 -15.39 -24.48
N LEU A 171 15.47 -16.36 -25.36
CA LEU A 171 14.89 -16.14 -26.69
C LEU A 171 13.66 -17.01 -26.96
N VAL A 172 13.68 -18.31 -26.68
CA VAL A 172 12.58 -19.21 -27.04
C VAL A 172 11.60 -19.32 -25.88
N PRO A 173 10.33 -18.89 -26.07
CA PRO A 173 9.34 -19.00 -25.01
C PRO A 173 9.16 -20.44 -24.56
N SER A 174 9.23 -20.71 -23.26
CA SER A 174 8.93 -22.04 -22.73
C SER A 174 7.44 -22.33 -22.82
N VAL A 175 7.08 -23.62 -22.91
CA VAL A 175 5.66 -24.06 -22.89
C VAL A 175 4.99 -23.58 -21.60
N ALA A 176 5.72 -23.48 -20.49
CA ALA A 176 5.26 -22.92 -19.24
C ALA A 176 4.99 -21.41 -19.36
N ALA A 177 5.90 -20.64 -19.96
CA ALA A 177 5.73 -19.21 -20.21
C ALA A 177 4.57 -18.93 -21.17
N LEU A 178 4.39 -19.75 -22.21
CA LEU A 178 3.24 -19.70 -23.10
C LEU A 178 1.93 -20.06 -22.36
N LYS A 179 1.92 -21.12 -21.53
CA LYS A 179 0.77 -21.45 -20.68
C LYS A 179 0.43 -20.31 -19.71
N ILE A 180 1.43 -19.70 -19.09
CA ILE A 180 1.24 -18.54 -18.22
C ILE A 180 0.72 -17.33 -19.00
N LEU A 181 1.17 -17.12 -20.24
CA LEU A 181 0.63 -16.07 -21.10
C LEU A 181 -0.78 -16.38 -21.57
N PHE A 182 -1.07 -17.63 -21.98
CA PHE A 182 -2.42 -18.06 -22.32
C PHE A 182 -3.33 -18.07 -21.08
N GLN A 183 -2.84 -18.48 -19.93
CA GLN A 183 -3.56 -18.33 -18.67
C GLN A 183 -3.65 -16.86 -18.23
N LYS A 184 -2.60 -16.05 -18.36
CA LYS A 184 -2.68 -14.59 -18.17
C LYS A 184 -3.53 -13.91 -19.23
N ARG A 185 -3.59 -14.40 -20.46
CA ARG A 185 -4.49 -13.86 -21.50
C ARG A 185 -5.93 -14.33 -21.30
N LEU A 186 -6.16 -15.54 -20.81
CA LEU A 186 -7.45 -15.99 -20.31
C LEU A 186 -7.79 -15.32 -18.97
N THR A 187 -6.82 -15.09 -18.11
CA THR A 187 -6.94 -14.27 -16.90
C THR A 187 -6.96 -12.77 -17.25
N PHE A 188 -6.34 -12.32 -18.33
CA PHE A 188 -6.45 -10.94 -18.83
C PHE A 188 -7.74 -10.73 -19.64
N ILE A 189 -8.24 -11.73 -20.33
CA ILE A 189 -9.60 -11.76 -20.93
C ILE A 189 -10.65 -12.00 -19.83
N GLN A 190 -10.33 -12.71 -18.74
CA GLN A 190 -11.13 -12.78 -17.51
C GLN A 190 -10.85 -11.59 -16.57
N LEU A 191 -9.67 -10.98 -16.59
CA LEU A 191 -9.37 -9.70 -15.92
C LEU A 191 -9.83 -8.51 -16.76
N ASP A 192 -9.93 -8.60 -18.09
CA ASP A 192 -10.63 -7.62 -18.92
C ASP A 192 -12.14 -7.82 -18.87
N LYS A 193 -12.64 -9.05 -18.67
CA LYS A 193 -14.01 -9.32 -18.18
C LYS A 193 -14.14 -9.01 -16.67
N ASN A 194 -13.06 -8.99 -15.88
CA ASN A 194 -12.99 -8.56 -14.47
C ASN A 194 -12.43 -7.12 -14.31
N LYS A 195 -11.89 -6.47 -15.36
CA LYS A 195 -11.84 -5.01 -15.51
C LYS A 195 -13.24 -4.44 -15.66
N THR A 196 -14.22 -5.25 -15.92
CA THR A 196 -15.63 -4.97 -15.77
C THR A 196 -16.21 -5.40 -14.42
N TYR A 197 -15.40 -5.40 -13.36
CA TYR A 197 -15.91 -4.93 -12.08
C TYR A 197 -15.64 -3.41 -11.88
N THR A 198 -15.44 -2.66 -12.92
CA THR A 198 -16.30 -1.53 -13.20
C THR A 198 -17.66 -2.16 -13.42
N ARG A 199 -18.58 -2.07 -12.45
CA ARG A 199 -20.00 -2.36 -12.55
C ARG A 199 -20.42 -2.41 -14.02
N SER A 200 -20.99 -3.50 -14.45
CA SER A 200 -21.54 -3.70 -15.80
C SER A 200 -22.13 -2.39 -16.32
N GLY A 201 -21.40 -1.60 -17.14
CA GLY A 201 -21.88 -0.43 -17.89
C GLY A 201 -22.79 0.61 -17.19
N ASN A 202 -23.28 0.33 -15.98
CA ASN A 202 -24.15 1.21 -15.19
C ASN A 202 -23.36 1.88 -14.09
N MET A 203 -23.34 3.21 -14.11
CA MET A 203 -22.86 4.08 -13.05
C MET A 203 -23.44 3.64 -11.70
N SER A 204 -22.61 3.67 -10.63
CA SER A 204 -23.09 3.42 -9.27
C SER A 204 -24.28 4.31 -8.95
N ARG A 205 -25.31 3.75 -8.28
CA ARG A 205 -26.44 4.56 -7.82
C ARG A 205 -25.98 5.72 -6.92
N ASN A 206 -24.95 5.52 -6.11
CA ASN A 206 -24.38 6.58 -5.26
C ASN A 206 -23.75 7.70 -6.10
N VAL A 207 -23.01 7.34 -7.16
CA VAL A 207 -22.44 8.31 -8.11
C VAL A 207 -23.54 9.05 -8.86
N GLU A 208 -24.61 8.34 -9.26
CA GLU A 208 -25.75 8.92 -9.94
C GLU A 208 -26.51 9.92 -9.05
N LEU A 209 -26.79 9.55 -7.79
CA LEU A 209 -27.45 10.43 -6.81
C LEU A 209 -26.61 11.69 -6.53
N PHE A 210 -25.29 11.51 -6.39
CA PHE A 210 -24.39 12.64 -6.17
C PHE A 210 -24.42 13.61 -7.36
N LYS A 211 -24.31 13.12 -8.59
CA LYS A 211 -24.33 13.95 -9.82
C LYS A 211 -25.68 14.63 -10.04
N LYS A 212 -26.78 14.04 -9.61
CA LYS A 212 -28.10 14.64 -9.63
C LYS A 212 -28.34 15.67 -8.52
N GLY A 213 -27.46 15.76 -7.54
CA GLY A 213 -27.62 16.61 -6.36
C GLY A 213 -28.69 16.12 -5.38
N GLU A 214 -29.04 14.84 -5.41
CA GLU A 214 -30.02 14.21 -4.51
C GLU A 214 -29.38 13.92 -3.14
N HIS A 215 -28.93 14.99 -2.45
CA HIS A 215 -28.10 14.93 -1.27
C HIS A 215 -28.76 14.21 -0.09
N GLN A 216 -30.08 14.36 0.07
CA GLN A 216 -30.80 13.71 1.16
C GLN A 216 -30.85 12.19 1.00
N GLU A 217 -31.18 11.69 -0.20
CA GLU A 217 -31.18 10.23 -0.47
C GLU A 217 -29.74 9.68 -0.38
N MET A 218 -28.77 10.42 -0.89
CA MET A 218 -27.36 10.06 -0.81
C MET A 218 -26.88 9.95 0.63
N TRP A 219 -27.22 10.93 1.48
CA TRP A 219 -26.89 10.89 2.92
C TRP A 219 -27.53 9.69 3.60
N GLN A 220 -28.85 9.50 3.41
CA GLN A 220 -29.56 8.38 4.04
C GLN A 220 -28.98 7.03 3.63
N ARG A 221 -28.57 6.89 2.37
CA ARG A 221 -28.00 5.65 1.86
C ARG A 221 -26.58 5.37 2.38
N CYS A 222 -25.75 6.39 2.50
CA CYS A 222 -24.34 6.22 2.88
C CYS A 222 -24.13 6.39 4.41
N CYS A 223 -24.82 7.32 5.02
CA CYS A 223 -24.64 7.73 6.41
C CYS A 223 -25.79 7.32 7.33
N GLY A 224 -26.93 6.86 6.79
CA GLY A 224 -28.14 6.58 7.55
C GLY A 224 -28.02 5.51 8.64
N PHE A 225 -26.92 4.76 8.67
CA PHE A 225 -26.67 3.81 9.75
C PHE A 225 -26.50 4.48 11.11
N ILE A 226 -26.12 5.77 11.17
CA ILE A 226 -26.05 6.52 12.44
C ILE A 226 -27.42 6.90 13.00
N ASP A 227 -28.49 6.76 12.22
CA ASP A 227 -29.86 7.07 12.59
C ASP A 227 -30.62 5.85 13.14
N LEU A 228 -29.96 4.67 13.14
CA LEU A 228 -30.54 3.42 13.62
C LEU A 228 -30.61 3.40 15.15
N SER A 229 -31.72 2.92 15.69
CA SER A 229 -31.77 2.47 17.08
C SER A 229 -30.92 1.20 17.26
N ILE A 230 -30.55 0.87 18.49
CA ILE A 230 -29.77 -0.36 18.75
C ILE A 230 -30.56 -1.61 18.35
N GLU A 231 -31.89 -1.61 18.49
CA GLU A 231 -32.77 -2.69 18.07
C GLU A 231 -32.75 -2.88 16.56
N GLU A 232 -32.86 -1.79 15.80
CA GLU A 232 -32.80 -1.83 14.33
C GLU A 232 -31.42 -2.30 13.84
N PHE A 233 -30.36 -1.82 14.49
CA PHE A 233 -29.01 -2.29 14.22
C PHE A 233 -28.91 -3.80 14.42
N MET A 234 -29.39 -4.33 15.54
CA MET A 234 -29.37 -5.77 15.85
C MET A 234 -30.26 -6.59 14.93
N LEU A 235 -31.39 -6.03 14.44
CA LEU A 235 -32.22 -6.71 13.43
C LEU A 235 -31.46 -6.88 12.11
N ILE A 236 -30.72 -5.85 11.67
CA ILE A 236 -29.86 -5.93 10.47
C ILE A 236 -28.79 -7.00 10.69
N GLN A 237 -28.10 -6.97 11.83
CA GLN A 237 -27.04 -7.91 12.19
C GLN A 237 -27.56 -9.36 12.19
N LYS A 238 -28.70 -9.62 12.81
CA LYS A 238 -29.32 -10.94 12.88
C LYS A 238 -29.69 -11.45 11.49
N ARG A 239 -30.35 -10.62 10.69
CA ARG A 239 -30.73 -10.99 9.30
C ARG A 239 -29.52 -11.37 8.47
N LEU A 240 -28.48 -10.53 8.44
CA LEU A 240 -27.27 -10.77 7.66
C LEU A 240 -26.48 -11.99 8.18
N LEU A 241 -26.50 -12.24 9.49
CA LEU A 241 -25.89 -13.44 10.06
C LEU A 241 -26.58 -14.72 9.54
N LEU A 242 -27.90 -14.76 9.56
CA LEU A 242 -28.66 -15.93 9.06
C LEU A 242 -28.43 -16.15 7.57
N GLU A 243 -28.42 -15.07 6.76
CA GLU A 243 -28.04 -15.14 5.33
C GLU A 243 -26.61 -15.70 5.16
N GLN A 244 -25.66 -15.29 5.98
CA GLN A 244 -24.27 -15.77 5.95
C GLN A 244 -24.19 -17.26 6.34
N LEU A 245 -24.89 -17.69 7.38
CA LEU A 245 -24.91 -19.09 7.81
C LEU A 245 -25.43 -20.02 6.75
N GLU A 246 -26.43 -19.61 5.98
CA GLU A 246 -26.93 -20.39 4.83
C GLU A 246 -25.88 -20.60 3.72
N MET A 247 -24.96 -19.67 3.53
CA MET A 247 -23.83 -19.83 2.61
C MET A 247 -22.75 -20.71 3.20
N VAL A 248 -22.43 -20.51 4.47
CA VAL A 248 -21.39 -21.24 5.21
C VAL A 248 -21.70 -22.72 5.32
N LYS A 249 -22.93 -23.08 5.66
CA LYS A 249 -23.40 -24.49 5.73
C LYS A 249 -23.15 -25.28 4.43
N LYS A 250 -23.12 -24.61 3.28
CA LYS A 250 -23.00 -25.20 1.94
C LYS A 250 -21.58 -25.34 1.43
N CYS A 251 -20.57 -24.87 2.15
CA CYS A 251 -19.18 -24.87 1.71
C CYS A 251 -18.27 -25.72 2.60
N GLU A 252 -17.20 -26.28 2.02
CA GLU A 252 -16.25 -27.17 2.71
C GLU A 252 -15.63 -26.51 3.95
N LEU A 253 -15.13 -25.29 3.81
CA LEU A 253 -14.53 -24.54 4.92
C LEU A 253 -15.53 -24.31 6.05
N GLY A 254 -16.75 -23.90 5.67
CA GLY A 254 -17.81 -23.62 6.63
C GLY A 254 -18.25 -24.88 7.40
N GLN A 255 -18.45 -26.01 6.72
CA GLN A 255 -18.76 -27.28 7.37
C GLN A 255 -17.69 -27.70 8.37
N LYS A 256 -16.41 -27.47 8.02
CA LYS A 256 -15.29 -27.75 8.92
C LYS A 256 -15.33 -26.85 10.16
N ILE A 257 -15.58 -25.54 9.99
CA ILE A 257 -15.64 -24.58 11.10
C ILE A 257 -16.87 -24.81 11.98
N LEU A 258 -18.02 -25.12 11.40
CA LEU A 258 -19.24 -25.41 12.13
C LEU A 258 -19.18 -26.72 12.93
N GLY A 259 -18.23 -27.63 12.62
CA GLY A 259 -18.07 -28.89 13.35
C GLY A 259 -19.31 -29.81 13.33
N GLY A 260 -20.15 -29.69 12.31
CA GLY A 260 -21.43 -30.40 12.20
C GLY A 260 -22.64 -29.65 12.79
N ALA A 261 -22.44 -28.49 13.43
CA ALA A 261 -23.53 -27.65 13.87
C ALA A 261 -24.29 -27.03 12.68
N SER A 262 -25.59 -26.85 12.82
CA SER A 262 -26.45 -26.23 11.81
C SER A 262 -27.36 -25.20 12.46
N PRO A 263 -26.82 -24.13 13.07
CA PRO A 263 -27.62 -23.17 13.81
C PRO A 263 -28.63 -22.45 12.91
N GLU A 264 -29.86 -22.34 13.38
CA GLU A 264 -30.97 -21.62 12.71
C GLU A 264 -31.32 -20.33 13.45
N THR A 265 -30.88 -20.21 14.71
CA THR A 265 -31.11 -19.04 15.56
C THR A 265 -29.78 -18.43 16.03
N LEU A 266 -29.85 -17.18 16.49
CA LEU A 266 -28.70 -16.49 17.06
C LEU A 266 -28.18 -17.19 18.33
N ASP A 267 -29.08 -17.69 19.17
CA ASP A 267 -28.72 -18.36 20.42
C ASP A 267 -28.04 -19.73 20.16
N GLU A 268 -28.56 -20.48 19.19
CA GLU A 268 -27.91 -21.70 18.73
C GLU A 268 -26.54 -21.41 18.14
N PHE A 269 -26.40 -20.35 17.33
CA PHE A 269 -25.12 -19.94 16.76
C PHE A 269 -24.10 -19.66 17.86
N ARG A 270 -24.44 -18.86 18.85
CA ARG A 270 -23.53 -18.52 19.96
C ARG A 270 -23.17 -19.73 20.84
N SER A 271 -24.10 -20.67 21.03
CA SER A 271 -23.89 -21.81 21.92
C SER A 271 -23.20 -23.01 21.25
N THR A 272 -23.38 -23.21 19.94
CA THR A 272 -22.90 -24.39 19.23
C THR A 272 -21.67 -24.18 18.35
N VAL A 273 -21.49 -22.95 17.81
CA VAL A 273 -20.37 -22.65 16.92
C VAL A 273 -19.17 -22.16 17.74
N PRO A 274 -17.97 -22.77 17.56
CA PRO A 274 -16.79 -22.38 18.33
C PRO A 274 -16.25 -21.00 17.92
N LEU A 275 -15.53 -20.35 18.84
CA LEU A 275 -14.66 -19.22 18.52
C LEU A 275 -13.49 -19.71 17.69
N THR A 276 -13.08 -18.91 16.70
CA THR A 276 -12.02 -19.27 15.77
C THR A 276 -10.88 -18.28 15.75
N THR A 277 -9.73 -18.73 15.26
CA THR A 277 -8.52 -17.93 15.03
C THR A 277 -8.03 -18.12 13.59
N TYR A 278 -7.03 -17.37 13.15
CA TYR A 278 -6.52 -17.55 11.78
C TYR A 278 -5.98 -18.97 11.51
N ALA A 279 -5.50 -19.66 12.51
CA ALA A 279 -5.01 -21.04 12.37
C ALA A 279 -6.06 -21.99 11.79
N ASP A 280 -7.34 -21.80 12.11
CA ASP A 280 -8.45 -22.62 11.62
C ASP A 280 -8.68 -22.46 10.12
N TYR A 281 -8.35 -21.28 9.57
CA TYR A 281 -8.51 -20.91 8.16
C TYR A 281 -7.23 -21.07 7.34
N ALA A 282 -6.06 -21.04 7.97
CA ALA A 282 -4.74 -21.05 7.32
C ALA A 282 -4.57 -22.13 6.24
N PRO A 283 -5.01 -23.40 6.43
CA PRO A 283 -4.86 -24.47 5.42
C PRO A 283 -5.54 -24.14 4.08
N HIS A 284 -6.62 -23.33 4.09
CA HIS A 284 -7.36 -22.89 2.90
C HIS A 284 -6.84 -21.53 2.39
N LEU A 285 -6.69 -20.56 3.29
CA LEU A 285 -6.43 -19.17 2.92
C LEU A 285 -4.97 -18.94 2.50
N LEU A 286 -3.98 -19.58 3.12
CA LEU A 286 -2.57 -19.47 2.71
C LEU A 286 -2.34 -19.96 1.27
N LYS A 287 -3.06 -20.98 0.86
CA LYS A 287 -2.99 -21.54 -0.49
C LYS A 287 -3.89 -20.78 -1.49
N ARG A 288 -4.65 -19.79 -1.02
CA ARG A 288 -5.63 -19.02 -1.81
C ARG A 288 -6.59 -19.93 -2.59
N ARG A 289 -7.04 -21.03 -1.97
CA ARG A 289 -8.00 -21.95 -2.57
C ARG A 289 -9.35 -21.26 -2.69
N MET A 290 -9.88 -21.17 -3.90
CA MET A 290 -11.20 -20.56 -4.17
C MET A 290 -12.34 -21.54 -3.94
N GLU A 291 -12.05 -22.82 -4.12
CA GLU A 291 -13.00 -23.91 -3.86
C GLU A 291 -13.15 -24.07 -2.34
N GLY A 292 -14.35 -24.35 -1.91
CA GLY A 292 -14.67 -24.55 -0.50
C GLY A 292 -14.93 -23.28 0.30
N LEU A 293 -14.86 -22.07 -0.31
CA LEU A 293 -15.26 -20.81 0.32
C LEU A 293 -16.78 -20.58 0.20
N PRO A 294 -17.40 -19.79 1.12
CA PRO A 294 -18.83 -19.47 1.08
C PRO A 294 -19.26 -18.80 -0.22
N ARG A 295 -18.41 -17.95 -0.80
CA ARG A 295 -18.55 -17.39 -2.14
C ARG A 295 -17.19 -17.28 -2.82
N LYS A 296 -17.19 -17.36 -4.15
CA LYS A 296 -15.99 -17.16 -4.97
C LYS A 296 -15.49 -15.73 -4.78
N PRO A 297 -14.23 -15.55 -4.34
CA PRO A 297 -13.65 -14.21 -4.20
C PRO A 297 -13.31 -13.62 -5.56
N ILE A 298 -13.36 -12.30 -5.67
CA ILE A 298 -12.93 -11.56 -6.85
C ILE A 298 -11.53 -11.01 -6.71
N LEU A 299 -11.05 -10.88 -5.46
CA LEU A 299 -9.68 -10.48 -5.15
C LEU A 299 -9.22 -11.08 -3.82
N TRP A 300 -7.92 -11.01 -3.59
CA TRP A 300 -7.29 -11.41 -2.35
C TRP A 300 -6.53 -10.23 -1.76
N GLN A 301 -6.74 -10.01 -0.48
CA GLN A 301 -6.01 -9.02 0.31
C GLN A 301 -5.03 -9.73 1.24
N CYS A 302 -3.97 -9.05 1.64
CA CYS A 302 -3.06 -9.56 2.66
C CYS A 302 -2.91 -8.60 3.83
N THR A 303 -2.62 -9.15 5.00
CA THR A 303 -2.18 -8.37 6.16
C THR A 303 -0.67 -8.23 6.13
N SER A 304 -0.16 -7.21 6.80
CA SER A 304 1.30 -7.00 6.93
C SER A 304 1.99 -8.06 7.81
N GLY A 305 1.24 -9.00 8.41
CA GLY A 305 1.76 -9.97 9.39
C GLY A 305 2.24 -9.30 10.69
N LYS A 306 2.59 -10.11 11.69
CA LYS A 306 3.43 -9.63 12.81
C LYS A 306 4.88 -9.53 12.33
N SER A 307 5.62 -8.54 12.81
CA SER A 307 7.07 -8.45 12.62
C SER A 307 7.71 -9.74 13.14
N GLY A 308 8.31 -10.54 12.25
CA GLY A 308 8.91 -11.83 12.57
C GLY A 308 8.12 -13.06 12.05
N GLU A 309 6.84 -12.93 11.63
CA GLU A 309 6.16 -13.98 10.89
C GLU A 309 6.45 -13.82 9.39
N SER A 310 7.15 -14.79 8.79
CA SER A 310 7.50 -14.79 7.35
C SER A 310 6.30 -15.03 6.42
N THR A 311 5.09 -15.26 6.94
CA THR A 311 3.92 -15.65 6.16
C THR A 311 2.81 -14.59 6.20
N PHE A 312 2.41 -14.12 5.02
CA PHE A 312 1.24 -13.25 4.87
C PHE A 312 -0.04 -13.99 5.22
N ARG A 313 -0.95 -13.32 5.93
CA ARG A 313 -2.32 -13.80 6.09
C ARG A 313 -3.16 -13.29 4.93
N TRP A 314 -3.69 -14.21 4.13
CA TRP A 314 -4.52 -13.88 2.98
C TRP A 314 -5.99 -13.88 3.34
N VAL A 315 -6.72 -12.90 2.82
CA VAL A 315 -8.16 -12.72 3.04
C VAL A 315 -8.86 -12.59 1.69
N PRO A 316 -9.83 -13.45 1.38
CA PRO A 316 -10.63 -13.35 0.17
C PRO A 316 -11.68 -12.25 0.30
N VAL A 317 -11.94 -11.52 -0.77
CA VAL A 317 -12.98 -10.48 -0.82
C VAL A 317 -13.95 -10.81 -1.95
N THR A 318 -15.23 -10.79 -1.63
CA THR A 318 -16.31 -11.04 -2.58
C THR A 318 -16.78 -9.76 -3.26
N ALA A 319 -17.48 -9.91 -4.38
CA ALA A 319 -18.09 -8.77 -5.08
C ALA A 319 -19.05 -7.99 -4.18
N ARG A 320 -19.94 -8.71 -3.48
CA ARG A 320 -20.94 -8.07 -2.62
C ARG A 320 -20.31 -7.32 -1.45
N GLN A 321 -19.17 -7.80 -0.91
CA GLN A 321 -18.44 -7.03 0.10
C GLN A 321 -17.95 -5.69 -0.44
N LEU A 322 -17.43 -5.65 -1.69
CA LEU A 322 -17.03 -4.39 -2.30
C LEU A 322 -18.22 -3.44 -2.53
N ASP A 323 -19.36 -3.97 -2.94
CA ASP A 323 -20.59 -3.16 -3.12
C ASP A 323 -21.06 -2.52 -1.80
N GLU A 324 -20.88 -3.21 -0.66
CA GLU A 324 -21.23 -2.69 0.67
C GLU A 324 -20.19 -1.73 1.25
N ILE A 325 -18.94 -1.77 0.76
CA ILE A 325 -17.87 -0.85 1.20
C ILE A 325 -18.04 0.54 0.55
N GLU A 326 -18.49 0.63 -0.69
CA GLU A 326 -18.59 1.91 -1.41
C GLU A 326 -19.42 2.97 -0.68
N PRO A 327 -20.65 2.70 -0.16
CA PRO A 327 -21.39 3.67 0.63
C PRO A 327 -20.61 4.17 1.85
N LEU A 328 -19.81 3.30 2.47
CA LEU A 328 -19.01 3.66 3.64
C LEU A 328 -17.84 4.59 3.28
N ILE A 329 -17.24 4.45 2.09
CA ILE A 329 -16.25 5.41 1.60
C ILE A 329 -16.86 6.79 1.45
N PHE A 330 -18.09 6.89 0.91
CA PHE A 330 -18.81 8.16 0.87
C PHE A 330 -19.12 8.69 2.28
N ALA A 331 -19.52 7.83 3.21
CA ALA A 331 -19.75 8.24 4.60
C ALA A 331 -18.50 8.85 5.23
N LEU A 332 -17.33 8.20 5.09
CA LEU A 332 -16.05 8.73 5.58
C LEU A 332 -15.74 10.11 4.97
N ILE A 333 -15.95 10.27 3.65
CA ILE A 333 -15.73 11.54 2.96
C ILE A 333 -16.67 12.62 3.52
N PHE A 334 -17.96 12.31 3.68
CA PHE A 334 -18.95 13.28 4.18
C PHE A 334 -18.70 13.66 5.63
N PHE A 335 -18.51 12.67 6.53
CA PHE A 335 -18.22 12.92 7.94
C PHE A 335 -16.94 13.73 8.15
N SER A 336 -15.92 13.56 7.29
CA SER A 336 -14.67 14.33 7.39
C SER A 336 -14.85 15.83 7.14
N SER A 337 -15.97 16.24 6.55
CA SER A 337 -16.19 17.63 6.09
C SER A 337 -17.43 18.30 6.67
N CYS A 338 -18.47 17.56 7.00
CA CYS A 338 -19.73 18.12 7.48
C CYS A 338 -19.60 18.74 8.88
N GLN A 339 -20.53 19.60 9.24
CA GLN A 339 -20.70 20.18 10.58
C GLN A 339 -22.07 19.84 11.14
N ASN A 340 -22.99 19.45 10.25
CA ASN A 340 -24.36 19.11 10.60
C ASN A 340 -24.77 17.85 9.84
N ARG A 341 -25.75 17.12 10.41
CA ARG A 341 -26.38 15.95 9.79
C ARG A 341 -26.99 16.34 8.43
N GLY A 342 -26.75 15.53 7.40
CA GLY A 342 -27.23 15.75 6.04
C GLY A 342 -26.36 16.70 5.18
N GLU A 343 -25.31 17.29 5.72
CA GLU A 343 -24.48 18.27 4.99
C GLU A 343 -23.44 17.56 4.13
N ILE A 344 -23.46 17.82 2.81
CA ILE A 344 -22.45 17.36 1.85
C ILE A 344 -21.72 18.59 1.27
N LYS A 345 -20.43 18.75 1.62
CA LYS A 345 -19.59 19.91 1.18
C LYS A 345 -18.77 19.64 -0.07
N PHE A 346 -18.63 18.40 -0.44
CA PHE A 346 -17.88 18.00 -1.64
C PHE A 346 -18.71 18.20 -2.90
N LYS A 347 -18.02 18.38 -4.02
CA LYS A 347 -18.60 18.55 -5.35
C LYS A 347 -17.80 17.76 -6.39
N GLU A 348 -18.36 17.55 -7.56
CA GLU A 348 -17.68 16.92 -8.68
C GLU A 348 -16.40 17.68 -9.06
N GLY A 349 -15.31 16.93 -9.31
CA GLY A 349 -13.99 17.48 -9.61
C GLY A 349 -13.16 17.88 -8.39
N ASP A 350 -13.66 17.69 -7.15
CA ASP A 350 -12.84 17.92 -5.95
C ASP A 350 -11.65 16.92 -5.91
N LYS A 351 -10.51 17.42 -5.48
CA LYS A 351 -9.22 16.75 -5.56
C LYS A 351 -8.88 15.99 -4.29
N VAL A 352 -8.58 14.72 -4.44
CA VAL A 352 -8.34 13.77 -3.33
C VAL A 352 -6.93 13.23 -3.41
N PHE A 353 -6.09 13.52 -2.43
CA PHE A 353 -4.83 12.81 -2.25
C PHE A 353 -5.09 11.49 -1.54
N TYR A 354 -4.74 10.37 -2.18
CA TYR A 354 -4.90 9.03 -1.62
C TYR A 354 -3.53 8.41 -1.29
N GLY A 355 -3.06 8.67 -0.07
CA GLY A 355 -1.76 8.25 0.46
C GLY A 355 -1.81 6.95 1.27
N MET A 356 -2.43 5.89 0.72
CA MET A 356 -2.62 4.60 1.38
C MET A 356 -1.72 3.51 0.80
N ALA A 357 -1.53 2.40 1.53
CA ALA A 357 -0.72 1.27 1.06
C ALA A 357 -1.23 0.70 -0.27
N PRO A 358 -0.34 0.19 -1.17
CA PRO A 358 -0.74 -0.34 -2.47
C PRO A 358 -1.40 -1.73 -2.36
N PRO A 359 -2.03 -2.24 -3.44
CA PRO A 359 -2.38 -3.66 -3.52
C PRO A 359 -1.14 -4.57 -3.27
N PRO A 360 -1.27 -5.74 -2.64
CA PRO A 360 -2.51 -6.40 -2.23
C PRO A 360 -3.03 -6.07 -0.83
N TYR A 361 -2.57 -5.00 -0.20
CA TYR A 361 -3.14 -4.56 1.08
C TYR A 361 -4.60 -4.11 0.93
N ALA A 362 -5.39 -4.21 2.00
CA ALA A 362 -6.80 -3.86 2.00
C ALA A 362 -7.04 -2.43 1.46
N THR A 363 -6.29 -1.46 1.97
CA THR A 363 -6.39 -0.06 1.52
C THR A 363 -6.03 0.13 0.04
N GLY A 364 -5.09 -0.65 -0.49
CA GLY A 364 -4.75 -0.62 -1.91
C GLY A 364 -5.84 -1.21 -2.80
N THR A 365 -6.53 -2.24 -2.33
CA THR A 365 -7.65 -2.86 -3.08
C THR A 365 -8.92 -2.02 -3.02
N MET A 366 -9.07 -1.14 -2.03
CA MET A 366 -10.17 -0.17 -1.93
C MET A 366 -10.17 0.85 -3.08
N THR A 367 -9.07 1.03 -3.80
CA THR A 367 -9.03 1.88 -5.01
C THR A 367 -10.12 1.51 -6.01
N ARG A 368 -10.60 0.25 -6.00
CA ARG A 368 -11.66 -0.25 -6.89
C ARG A 368 -13.06 0.28 -6.56
N VAL A 369 -13.27 0.75 -5.34
CA VAL A 369 -14.56 1.31 -4.86
C VAL A 369 -14.49 2.80 -4.58
N LEU A 370 -13.34 3.42 -4.85
CA LEU A 370 -13.23 4.88 -4.77
C LEU A 370 -14.07 5.53 -5.87
N PRO A 371 -14.81 6.61 -5.56
CA PRO A 371 -15.69 7.27 -6.51
C PRO A 371 -14.92 8.19 -7.48
N HIS A 372 -14.09 7.60 -8.33
CA HIS A 372 -13.26 8.32 -9.31
C HIS A 372 -14.08 8.99 -10.42
N GLU A 373 -15.35 8.64 -10.59
CA GLU A 373 -16.27 9.34 -11.49
C GLU A 373 -16.76 10.68 -10.96
N ILE A 374 -16.53 10.95 -9.66
CA ILE A 374 -16.90 12.19 -8.98
C ILE A 374 -15.66 12.99 -8.61
N PHE A 375 -14.67 12.33 -8.02
CA PHE A 375 -13.47 12.96 -7.46
C PHE A 375 -12.25 12.72 -8.33
N GLU A 376 -11.39 13.73 -8.39
CA GLU A 376 -10.09 13.63 -9.04
C GLU A 376 -9.05 13.12 -8.04
N PHE A 377 -8.65 11.85 -8.18
CA PHE A 377 -7.64 11.23 -7.31
C PHE A 377 -6.22 11.61 -7.73
N LEU A 378 -5.38 11.96 -6.76
CA LEU A 378 -4.00 12.38 -6.94
C LEU A 378 -3.03 11.37 -6.27
N PRO A 379 -2.25 10.56 -7.03
CA PRO A 379 -2.34 10.40 -8.49
C PRO A 379 -3.60 9.65 -8.91
N PRO A 380 -3.95 9.64 -10.22
CA PRO A 380 -5.06 8.85 -10.74
C PRO A 380 -4.97 7.37 -10.32
N VAL A 381 -6.13 6.74 -10.07
CA VAL A 381 -6.22 5.38 -9.52
C VAL A 381 -5.49 4.37 -10.42
N GLU A 382 -5.57 4.53 -11.74
CA GLU A 382 -4.91 3.66 -12.72
C GLU A 382 -3.39 3.70 -12.60
N MET A 383 -2.83 4.85 -12.26
CA MET A 383 -1.40 5.03 -12.04
C MET A 383 -0.96 4.39 -10.71
N SER A 384 -1.84 4.37 -9.73
CA SER A 384 -1.54 3.91 -8.37
C SER A 384 -1.26 2.40 -8.26
N GLU A 385 -1.68 1.60 -9.24
CA GLU A 385 -1.40 0.16 -9.31
C GLU A 385 -0.06 -0.18 -9.96
N GLN A 386 0.59 0.79 -10.64
CA GLN A 386 1.78 0.57 -11.48
C GLN A 386 3.09 1.05 -10.86
N VAL A 387 3.01 1.87 -9.82
CA VAL A 387 4.19 2.50 -9.21
C VAL A 387 4.35 2.11 -7.74
N SER A 388 5.58 2.22 -7.21
CA SER A 388 5.86 1.98 -5.80
C SER A 388 5.08 2.95 -4.89
N PHE A 389 4.91 2.58 -3.61
CA PHE A 389 4.23 3.43 -2.64
C PHE A 389 4.89 4.81 -2.50
N GLU A 390 6.22 4.84 -2.47
CA GLU A 390 6.98 6.09 -2.36
C GLU A 390 6.78 6.98 -3.59
N GLU A 391 6.91 6.42 -4.80
CA GLU A 391 6.73 7.15 -6.04
C GLU A 391 5.31 7.66 -6.21
N ARG A 392 4.32 6.85 -5.84
CA ARG A 392 2.90 7.23 -5.84
C ARG A 392 2.63 8.39 -4.90
N THR A 393 3.12 8.30 -3.66
CA THR A 393 2.97 9.36 -2.66
C THR A 393 3.64 10.66 -3.11
N LYS A 394 4.86 10.55 -3.66
CA LYS A 394 5.61 11.69 -4.20
C LYS A 394 4.92 12.33 -5.40
N THR A 395 4.41 11.52 -6.33
CA THR A 395 3.69 11.99 -7.52
C THR A 395 2.37 12.64 -7.15
N GLY A 396 1.56 11.98 -6.30
CA GLY A 396 0.28 12.55 -5.84
C GLY A 396 0.46 13.86 -5.08
N PHE A 397 1.47 13.94 -4.23
CA PHE A 397 1.82 15.17 -3.53
C PHE A 397 2.27 16.29 -4.49
N LYS A 398 3.06 15.97 -5.52
CA LYS A 398 3.44 16.93 -6.56
C LYS A 398 2.21 17.45 -7.31
N MET A 399 1.30 16.55 -7.73
CA MET A 399 0.05 16.94 -8.40
C MET A 399 -0.83 17.79 -7.47
N ALA A 400 -0.93 17.47 -6.19
CA ALA A 400 -1.64 18.28 -5.20
C ALA A 400 -1.07 19.70 -5.07
N LEU A 401 0.26 19.88 -5.19
CA LEU A 401 0.89 21.20 -5.24
C LEU A 401 0.53 21.96 -6.53
N GLU A 402 0.51 21.28 -7.67
CA GLU A 402 0.22 21.86 -8.98
C GLU A 402 -1.25 22.26 -9.12
N ASP A 403 -2.17 21.38 -8.74
CA ASP A 403 -3.59 21.48 -9.07
C ASP A 403 -4.48 21.88 -7.89
N GLY A 404 -3.98 21.75 -6.66
CA GLY A 404 -4.74 21.98 -5.43
C GLY A 404 -5.13 20.68 -4.74
N LEU A 405 -5.78 20.79 -3.57
CA LEU A 405 -6.20 19.67 -2.75
C LEU A 405 -7.43 20.05 -1.93
N ASP A 406 -8.46 19.20 -1.99
CA ASP A 406 -9.72 19.37 -1.25
C ASP A 406 -9.84 18.36 -0.10
N LEU A 407 -9.39 17.11 -0.31
CA LEU A 407 -9.41 16.03 0.69
C LEU A 407 -8.05 15.33 0.75
N CYS A 408 -7.53 15.14 1.95
CA CYS A 408 -6.39 14.26 2.21
C CYS A 408 -6.89 12.96 2.86
N PHE A 409 -6.68 11.82 2.18
CA PHE A 409 -6.96 10.50 2.70
C PHE A 409 -5.66 9.70 2.73
N ALA A 410 -5.02 9.62 3.90
CA ALA A 410 -3.68 9.06 4.03
C ALA A 410 -3.47 8.36 5.37
N MET A 411 -2.42 7.53 5.46
CA MET A 411 -1.96 7.06 6.76
C MET A 411 -1.49 8.24 7.61
N SER A 412 -1.73 8.21 8.92
CA SER A 412 -1.38 9.29 9.86
C SER A 412 0.10 9.63 9.81
N SER A 413 0.98 8.62 9.76
CA SER A 413 2.43 8.78 9.62
C SER A 413 2.83 9.48 8.31
N VAL A 414 2.14 9.19 7.20
CA VAL A 414 2.36 9.86 5.90
C VAL A 414 1.95 11.33 5.97
N ALA A 415 0.81 11.63 6.58
CA ALA A 415 0.34 13.01 6.75
C ALA A 415 1.33 13.85 7.57
N VAL A 416 1.88 13.28 8.65
CA VAL A 416 2.91 13.91 9.49
C VAL A 416 4.23 14.06 8.73
N ALA A 417 4.67 13.04 7.97
CA ALA A 417 5.90 13.11 7.17
C ALA A 417 5.84 14.22 6.12
N ILE A 418 4.69 14.37 5.44
CA ILE A 418 4.45 15.48 4.51
C ILE A 418 4.55 16.82 5.24
N GLY A 419 3.89 16.98 6.40
CA GLY A 419 3.94 18.20 7.21
C GLY A 419 5.37 18.57 7.65
N ASN A 420 6.15 17.59 8.08
CA ASN A 420 7.56 17.78 8.46
C ASN A 420 8.43 18.21 7.28
N ARG A 421 8.19 17.69 6.06
CA ARG A 421 8.89 18.15 4.84
C ARG A 421 8.65 19.61 4.52
N PHE A 422 7.42 20.10 4.72
CA PHE A 422 7.11 21.53 4.59
C PHE A 422 7.92 22.36 5.57
N SER A 423 7.96 21.96 6.84
CA SER A 423 8.71 22.66 7.90
C SER A 423 10.22 22.63 7.71
N GLY A 424 10.75 21.59 7.05
CA GLY A 424 12.19 21.41 6.79
C GLY A 424 12.75 22.29 5.66
N GLY A 425 11.94 23.11 4.98
CA GLY A 425 12.37 23.96 3.85
C GLY A 425 12.59 23.18 2.54
N GLY A 426 12.26 21.88 2.51
CA GLY A 426 12.49 21.02 1.34
C GLY A 426 11.60 21.34 0.13
N SER A 427 10.52 22.10 0.31
CA SER A 427 9.57 22.38 -0.79
C SER A 427 9.90 23.60 -1.63
N SER A 428 10.67 24.57 -1.13
CA SER A 428 10.93 25.82 -1.85
C SER A 428 12.22 25.84 -2.67
N SER A 429 13.21 25.00 -2.32
CA SER A 429 14.51 25.00 -2.99
C SER A 429 14.59 24.13 -4.24
N SER A 430 13.59 23.26 -4.48
CA SER A 430 13.62 22.30 -5.58
C SER A 430 12.85 22.71 -6.84
N PHE A 431 12.08 23.81 -6.80
CA PHE A 431 11.32 24.24 -7.98
C PHE A 431 12.07 25.31 -8.78
N ASN A 432 12.46 24.94 -10.01
CA ASN A 432 13.05 25.87 -10.95
C ASN A 432 12.05 26.96 -11.32
N ARG A 433 12.51 28.22 -11.50
CA ARG A 433 11.68 29.38 -11.89
C ARG A 433 10.81 29.10 -13.12
N LYS A 434 11.31 28.35 -14.09
CA LYS A 434 10.54 27.94 -15.29
C LYS A 434 9.35 27.04 -14.91
N TYR A 435 9.51 26.17 -13.92
CA TYR A 435 8.45 25.28 -13.45
C TYR A 435 7.33 26.05 -12.73
N LEU A 436 7.67 27.01 -11.87
CA LEU A 436 6.71 27.88 -11.22
C LEU A 436 5.92 28.74 -12.22
N MET A 437 6.57 29.23 -13.29
CA MET A 437 5.90 29.97 -14.36
C MET A 437 4.93 29.09 -15.18
N ALA A 438 5.20 27.80 -15.30
CA ALA A 438 4.31 26.86 -15.96
C ALA A 438 3.07 26.49 -15.12
N HIS A 439 3.16 26.67 -13.78
CA HIS A 439 2.07 26.36 -12.83
C HIS A 439 1.70 27.60 -11.98
N PRO A 440 1.04 28.63 -12.55
CA PRO A 440 0.80 29.90 -11.86
C PRO A 440 -0.09 29.75 -10.61
N GLY A 441 -1.05 28.80 -10.62
CA GLY A 441 -1.89 28.48 -9.46
C GLY A 441 -1.08 27.98 -8.26
N MET A 442 -0.11 27.10 -8.51
CA MET A 442 0.82 26.62 -7.50
C MET A 442 1.70 27.77 -6.96
N ALA A 443 2.24 28.59 -7.86
CA ALA A 443 3.09 29.72 -7.47
C ALA A 443 2.34 30.70 -6.54
N VAL A 444 1.09 30.99 -6.83
CA VAL A 444 0.25 31.86 -5.99
C VAL A 444 -0.04 31.23 -4.64
N ARG A 445 -0.35 29.92 -4.58
CA ARG A 445 -0.59 29.20 -3.31
C ARG A 445 0.65 29.20 -2.43
N LEU A 446 1.81 28.88 -3.01
CA LEU A 446 3.08 28.85 -2.27
C LEU A 446 3.46 30.25 -1.78
N LEU A 447 3.31 31.30 -2.62
CA LEU A 447 3.60 32.66 -2.24
C LEU A 447 2.70 33.15 -1.08
N ARG A 448 1.40 32.85 -1.16
CA ARG A 448 0.45 33.15 -0.06
C ARG A 448 0.86 32.41 1.22
N GLY A 449 1.22 31.14 1.14
CA GLY A 449 1.68 30.34 2.26
C GLY A 449 2.97 30.89 2.88
N MET A 450 3.92 31.30 2.06
CA MET A 450 5.17 31.92 2.52
C MET A 450 4.92 33.26 3.22
N ILE A 451 4.06 34.13 2.67
CA ILE A 451 3.72 35.40 3.29
C ILE A 451 3.04 35.17 4.64
N LYS A 452 2.02 34.30 4.69
CA LYS A 452 1.27 33.97 5.91
C LYS A 452 2.18 33.41 7.00
N SER A 453 2.99 32.41 6.68
CA SER A 453 3.89 31.78 7.64
C SER A 453 4.96 32.75 8.17
N LYS A 454 5.47 33.65 7.29
CA LYS A 454 6.43 34.67 7.68
C LYS A 454 5.80 35.73 8.60
N MET A 455 4.55 36.15 8.33
CA MET A 455 3.79 37.08 9.18
C MET A 455 3.54 36.47 10.57
N GLU A 456 3.31 35.15 10.65
CA GLU A 456 3.08 34.41 11.89
C GLU A 456 4.40 33.98 12.58
N GLY A 457 5.58 34.37 12.04
CA GLY A 457 6.91 34.05 12.63
C GLY A 457 7.26 32.58 12.70
N ARG A 458 6.63 31.74 11.86
CA ARG A 458 6.82 30.29 11.86
C ARG A 458 7.18 29.72 10.49
N LYS A 459 7.54 28.47 10.44
CA LYS A 459 7.77 27.74 9.19
C LYS A 459 6.44 27.49 8.46
N MET A 460 6.49 27.38 7.13
CA MET A 460 5.33 27.09 6.29
C MET A 460 4.83 25.65 6.57
N LEU A 461 3.51 25.50 6.57
CA LEU A 461 2.81 24.25 6.83
C LEU A 461 1.81 23.95 5.68
N PRO A 462 1.35 22.71 5.52
CA PRO A 462 0.32 22.35 4.53
C PRO A 462 -0.92 23.24 4.57
N ARG A 463 -1.40 23.63 5.76
CA ARG A 463 -2.55 24.52 5.99
C ARG A 463 -2.39 25.94 5.40
N ASP A 464 -1.16 26.31 5.05
CA ASP A 464 -0.89 27.62 4.43
C ASP A 464 -1.04 27.57 2.91
N VAL A 465 -0.93 26.35 2.35
CA VAL A 465 -1.02 26.09 0.90
C VAL A 465 -2.41 25.61 0.51
N TRP A 466 -3.04 24.77 1.34
CA TRP A 466 -4.35 24.20 1.08
C TRP A 466 -5.36 24.53 2.19
N ASN A 467 -6.61 24.74 1.80
CA ASN A 467 -7.74 24.81 2.70
C ASN A 467 -8.61 23.57 2.49
N LEU A 468 -8.26 22.47 3.18
CA LEU A 468 -8.94 21.20 3.01
C LEU A 468 -10.41 21.28 3.42
N LYS A 469 -11.30 20.63 2.66
CA LYS A 469 -12.69 20.39 3.03
C LYS A 469 -12.79 19.25 4.04
N GLY A 470 -11.98 18.21 3.90
CA GLY A 470 -11.93 17.05 4.77
C GLY A 470 -10.53 16.47 4.92
N MET A 471 -10.34 15.72 5.97
CA MET A 471 -9.14 14.93 6.21
C MET A 471 -9.52 13.60 6.84
N ILE A 472 -9.06 12.50 6.27
CA ILE A 472 -9.30 11.14 6.76
C ILE A 472 -7.95 10.50 7.01
N THR A 473 -7.78 9.91 8.18
CA THR A 473 -6.56 9.17 8.49
C THR A 473 -6.89 7.74 8.94
N PHE A 474 -5.88 6.89 8.84
CA PHE A 474 -5.96 5.51 9.24
C PHE A 474 -4.61 5.07 9.80
N GLY A 475 -4.63 4.34 10.89
CA GLY A 475 -3.43 3.78 11.52
C GLY A 475 -3.55 3.72 13.04
N LEU A 476 -2.71 2.89 13.67
CA LEU A 476 -2.62 2.77 15.13
C LEU A 476 -2.18 4.08 15.81
N ASP A 477 -1.52 4.93 15.05
CA ASP A 477 -0.92 6.20 15.43
C ASP A 477 -1.87 7.41 15.24
N GLY A 478 -3.10 7.17 14.80
CA GLY A 478 -4.08 8.24 14.50
C GLY A 478 -4.30 9.19 15.68
N GLU A 479 -4.57 8.65 16.87
CA GLU A 479 -4.78 9.47 18.06
C GLU A 479 -3.49 10.12 18.58
N VAL A 480 -2.35 9.45 18.43
CA VAL A 480 -1.04 10.00 18.83
C VAL A 480 -0.72 11.27 18.03
N TYR A 481 -1.01 11.24 16.73
CA TYR A 481 -0.70 12.36 15.83
C TYR A 481 -1.84 13.35 15.61
N ARG A 482 -2.99 13.15 16.23
CA ARG A 482 -4.22 13.93 16.01
C ARG A 482 -4.01 15.43 16.11
N GLU A 483 -3.43 15.92 17.22
CA GLU A 483 -3.18 17.35 17.44
C GLU A 483 -2.10 17.88 16.49
N LYS A 484 -1.06 17.12 16.25
CA LYS A 484 0.01 17.48 15.32
C LYS A 484 -0.51 17.60 13.88
N ILE A 485 -1.37 16.68 13.44
CA ILE A 485 -2.03 16.74 12.14
C ILE A 485 -2.91 17.99 12.05
N LYS A 486 -3.72 18.27 13.07
CA LYS A 486 -4.54 19.50 13.11
C LYS A 486 -3.69 20.76 12.99
N GLU A 487 -2.58 20.82 13.72
CA GLU A 487 -1.65 21.95 13.63
C GLU A 487 -1.09 22.09 12.22
N MET A 488 -0.64 21.01 11.59
CA MET A 488 0.00 21.03 10.28
C MET A 488 -0.98 21.28 9.13
N TRP A 489 -2.18 20.66 9.19
CA TRP A 489 -3.15 20.63 8.09
C TRP A 489 -4.36 21.55 8.30
N GLY A 490 -4.52 22.10 9.51
CA GLY A 490 -5.61 23.02 9.85
C GLY A 490 -6.95 22.34 10.18
N ARG A 491 -7.01 21.00 10.15
CA ARG A 491 -8.20 20.18 10.45
C ARG A 491 -7.88 19.00 11.31
N TYR A 492 -8.84 18.59 12.14
CA TYR A 492 -8.78 17.27 12.75
C TYR A 492 -8.95 16.19 11.69
N PRO A 493 -8.16 15.12 11.76
CA PRO A 493 -8.40 13.95 10.94
C PRO A 493 -9.62 13.20 11.44
N LEU A 494 -10.51 12.79 10.53
CA LEU A 494 -11.50 11.75 10.80
C LEU A 494 -10.77 10.41 10.87
N ASP A 495 -10.96 9.68 11.94
CA ASP A 495 -10.41 8.34 12.12
C ASP A 495 -11.49 7.27 11.95
N PHE A 496 -11.09 6.10 11.49
CA PHE A 496 -11.95 4.93 11.40
C PHE A 496 -11.18 3.66 11.78
N HIS A 497 -11.87 2.71 12.34
CA HIS A 497 -11.28 1.43 12.69
C HIS A 497 -11.64 0.37 11.66
N GLY A 498 -10.61 -0.32 11.16
CA GLY A 498 -10.74 -1.41 10.21
C GLY A 498 -9.50 -2.29 10.19
N CYS A 499 -9.63 -3.43 9.56
CA CYS A 499 -8.52 -4.35 9.32
C CYS A 499 -8.80 -5.14 8.05
N THR A 500 -7.82 -5.91 7.60
CA THR A 500 -7.95 -6.70 6.36
C THR A 500 -9.08 -7.73 6.46
N GLU A 501 -9.28 -8.31 7.64
CA GLU A 501 -10.29 -9.36 7.91
C GLU A 501 -11.71 -8.83 7.99
N ALA A 502 -11.89 -7.59 8.49
CA ALA A 502 -13.21 -6.98 8.75
C ALA A 502 -13.53 -5.80 7.83
N VAL A 503 -12.56 -5.28 7.11
CA VAL A 503 -12.58 -4.09 6.25
C VAL A 503 -12.83 -2.82 7.06
N VAL A 504 -14.07 -2.44 7.32
CA VAL A 504 -14.46 -1.32 8.19
C VAL A 504 -15.33 -1.86 9.33
N ILE A 505 -14.97 -1.52 10.54
CA ILE A 505 -15.66 -1.92 11.77
C ILE A 505 -16.49 -0.75 12.32
N ALA A 506 -15.85 0.41 12.46
CA ALA A 506 -16.45 1.62 13.02
C ALA A 506 -15.78 2.88 12.47
N THR A 507 -16.47 4.00 12.51
CA THR A 507 -15.99 5.30 12.07
C THR A 507 -16.38 6.41 13.03
N GLN A 508 -15.51 7.42 13.15
CA GLN A 508 -15.89 8.69 13.75
C GLN A 508 -16.95 9.39 12.90
N THR A 509 -17.63 10.31 13.52
CA THR A 509 -18.51 11.29 12.90
C THR A 509 -17.88 12.68 12.99
N TRP A 510 -18.59 13.74 12.64
CA TRP A 510 -18.07 15.13 12.58
C TRP A 510 -17.80 15.79 13.94
N ASP A 511 -18.12 15.13 15.03
CA ASP A 511 -17.68 15.54 16.38
C ASP A 511 -16.25 15.06 16.70
N TYR A 512 -15.75 14.10 15.93
CA TYR A 512 -14.44 13.48 16.10
C TYR A 512 -14.25 12.81 17.48
N GLU A 513 -15.36 12.42 18.13
CA GLU A 513 -15.36 11.76 19.44
C GLU A 513 -15.93 10.35 19.28
N GLY A 514 -15.21 9.33 19.77
CA GLY A 514 -15.64 7.95 19.61
C GLY A 514 -15.82 7.49 18.16
N MET A 515 -16.10 6.22 17.96
CA MET A 515 -16.41 5.63 16.64
C MET A 515 -17.71 4.85 16.75
N THR A 516 -18.59 5.03 15.78
CA THR A 516 -19.88 4.33 15.66
C THR A 516 -19.70 3.08 14.82
N PHE A 517 -20.18 1.93 15.28
CA PHE A 517 -20.14 0.67 14.55
C PHE A 517 -20.94 0.71 13.26
N VAL A 518 -20.48 -0.05 12.24
CA VAL A 518 -21.13 -0.19 10.94
C VAL A 518 -21.85 -1.53 10.86
N PRO A 519 -23.18 -1.58 10.56
CA PRO A 519 -23.98 -2.79 10.74
C PRO A 519 -23.82 -3.85 9.66
N ASN A 520 -23.36 -3.52 8.45
CA ASN A 520 -23.60 -4.30 7.23
C ASN A 520 -22.40 -5.12 6.71
N LEU A 521 -21.21 -5.03 7.33
CA LEU A 521 -20.04 -5.80 6.88
C LEU A 521 -19.73 -7.02 7.74
N ASN A 522 -19.96 -6.92 9.06
CA ASN A 522 -19.63 -7.97 10.01
C ASN A 522 -20.70 -8.06 11.09
N PHE A 523 -20.92 -9.27 11.59
CA PHE A 523 -21.60 -9.48 12.87
C PHE A 523 -20.60 -9.32 14.00
N PHE A 524 -20.99 -8.64 15.08
CA PHE A 524 -20.11 -8.32 16.21
C PHE A 524 -20.48 -9.09 17.45
N GLU A 525 -19.48 -9.71 18.07
CA GLU A 525 -19.52 -10.25 19.42
C GLU A 525 -18.32 -9.69 20.20
N PHE A 526 -18.46 -9.63 21.51
CA PHE A 526 -17.49 -8.98 22.41
C PHE A 526 -17.13 -9.92 23.55
N ILE A 527 -15.84 -10.08 23.84
CA ILE A 527 -15.30 -10.81 24.99
C ILE A 527 -14.77 -9.76 25.96
N THR A 528 -15.10 -9.83 27.25
CA THR A 528 -14.53 -8.88 28.23
C THR A 528 -13.00 -9.02 28.25
N GLU A 529 -12.29 -7.94 28.55
CA GLU A 529 -10.82 -7.98 28.64
C GLU A 529 -10.37 -9.04 29.66
N GLN A 530 -11.07 -9.19 30.78
CA GLN A 530 -10.76 -10.19 31.80
C GLN A 530 -10.90 -11.63 31.27
N ASP A 531 -11.99 -11.92 30.56
CA ASP A 531 -12.22 -13.25 29.99
C ASP A 531 -11.26 -13.55 28.83
N SER A 532 -10.90 -12.53 28.04
CA SER A 532 -9.89 -12.65 26.99
C SER A 532 -8.52 -13.03 27.55
N ILE A 533 -8.13 -12.40 28.66
CA ILE A 533 -6.90 -12.71 29.37
C ILE A 533 -6.93 -14.11 29.96
N ARG A 534 -8.01 -14.46 30.65
CA ARG A 534 -8.18 -15.80 31.22
C ARG A 534 -8.07 -16.87 30.13
N SER A 535 -8.71 -16.67 28.99
CA SER A 535 -8.66 -17.56 27.84
C SER A 535 -7.26 -17.71 27.24
N SER A 536 -6.36 -16.73 27.40
CA SER A 536 -4.97 -16.83 26.97
C SER A 536 -4.10 -17.61 27.94
N GLN A 537 -4.50 -17.69 29.21
CA GLN A 537 -3.79 -18.39 30.30
C GLN A 537 -4.30 -19.83 30.51
N ASP A 538 -5.57 -20.06 30.21
CA ASP A 538 -6.26 -21.33 30.37
C ASP A 538 -6.89 -21.74 29.03
N PRO A 539 -6.22 -22.65 28.28
CA PRO A 539 -6.71 -23.12 26.96
C PRO A 539 -8.07 -23.84 27.03
N ASP A 540 -8.45 -24.37 28.18
CA ASP A 540 -9.73 -25.07 28.36
C ASP A 540 -10.88 -24.10 28.66
N PHE A 541 -10.58 -22.85 28.98
CA PHE A 541 -11.58 -21.84 29.23
C PHE A 541 -12.11 -21.22 27.92
N VAL A 542 -13.39 -21.46 27.64
CA VAL A 542 -14.11 -20.83 26.52
C VAL A 542 -14.76 -19.53 27.03
N PRO A 543 -14.31 -18.36 26.58
CA PRO A 543 -14.84 -17.09 27.08
C PRO A 543 -16.27 -16.86 26.59
N PRO A 544 -17.16 -16.33 27.44
CA PRO A 544 -18.50 -15.90 27.01
C PRO A 544 -18.39 -14.71 26.06
N THR A 545 -19.35 -14.60 25.14
CA THR A 545 -19.46 -13.47 24.23
C THR A 545 -20.71 -12.66 24.51
N TYR A 546 -20.65 -11.36 24.26
CA TYR A 546 -21.74 -10.40 24.41
C TYR A 546 -22.09 -9.79 23.05
N LEU A 547 -23.34 -9.43 22.84
CA LEU A 547 -23.82 -8.69 21.67
C LEU A 547 -23.64 -7.19 21.87
N LEU A 548 -23.72 -6.41 20.79
CA LEU A 548 -23.61 -4.95 20.85
C LEU A 548 -24.69 -4.32 21.77
N SER A 549 -25.88 -4.93 21.86
CA SER A 549 -26.97 -4.51 22.76
C SER A 549 -26.76 -4.94 24.22
N GLU A 550 -25.82 -5.84 24.52
CA GLU A 550 -25.57 -6.39 25.85
C GLU A 550 -24.35 -5.76 26.52
N ILE A 551 -23.49 -5.05 25.79
CA ILE A 551 -22.26 -4.46 26.32
C ILE A 551 -22.51 -3.20 27.15
N LYS A 552 -21.56 -2.92 28.03
CA LYS A 552 -21.49 -1.72 28.88
C LYS A 552 -20.18 -0.99 28.62
N PRO A 553 -20.01 0.26 29.07
CA PRO A 553 -18.71 0.91 29.04
C PRO A 553 -17.62 0.02 29.67
N GLY A 554 -16.52 -0.19 28.98
CA GLY A 554 -15.44 -1.11 29.38
C GLY A 554 -14.56 -1.52 28.22
N ASN A 555 -13.59 -2.40 28.48
CA ASN A 555 -12.67 -2.92 27.48
C ASN A 555 -13.10 -4.31 27.02
N TYR A 556 -13.03 -4.53 25.71
CA TYR A 556 -13.45 -5.79 25.08
C TYR A 556 -12.53 -6.21 23.96
N GLU A 557 -12.28 -7.51 23.83
CA GLU A 557 -11.76 -8.10 22.60
C GLU A 557 -12.90 -8.26 21.60
N LEU A 558 -12.65 -7.86 20.35
CA LEU A 558 -13.63 -7.92 19.28
C LEU A 558 -13.59 -9.26 18.54
N VAL A 559 -14.75 -9.87 18.39
CA VAL A 559 -15.00 -11.07 17.62
C VAL A 559 -15.92 -10.73 16.45
N ILE A 560 -15.63 -11.23 15.26
CA ILE A 560 -16.43 -10.96 14.05
C ILE A 560 -16.91 -12.23 13.37
N THR A 561 -18.06 -12.13 12.71
CA THR A 561 -18.46 -13.04 11.63
C THR A 561 -18.65 -12.21 10.37
N SER A 562 -17.85 -12.49 9.33
CA SER A 562 -17.89 -11.73 8.07
C SER A 562 -19.19 -12.00 7.31
N PHE A 563 -19.84 -10.97 6.79
CA PHE A 563 -21.02 -11.09 5.94
C PHE A 563 -20.68 -11.25 4.45
N HIS A 564 -21.71 -11.42 3.63
CA HIS A 564 -21.66 -11.39 2.16
C HIS A 564 -20.74 -12.45 1.51
N GLY A 565 -20.57 -13.59 2.18
CA GLY A 565 -19.75 -14.69 1.71
C GLY A 565 -18.29 -14.58 2.12
N GLY A 566 -17.95 -13.73 3.08
CA GLY A 566 -16.65 -13.71 3.74
C GLY A 566 -16.40 -15.02 4.50
N PRO A 567 -15.14 -15.41 4.77
CA PRO A 567 -14.81 -16.71 5.31
C PRO A 567 -14.90 -16.81 6.84
N PHE A 568 -14.78 -15.69 7.55
CA PHE A 568 -14.57 -15.70 9.00
C PHE A 568 -15.88 -15.86 9.78
N ILE A 569 -15.89 -16.80 10.71
CA ILE A 569 -17.02 -17.15 11.58
C ILE A 569 -16.54 -17.14 13.02
N ARG A 570 -17.17 -16.33 13.86
CA ARG A 570 -16.80 -16.12 15.27
C ARG A 570 -15.29 -15.94 15.46
N TYR A 571 -14.71 -15.15 14.57
CA TYR A 571 -13.26 -14.98 14.43
C TYR A 571 -12.74 -13.95 15.44
N ARG A 572 -11.85 -14.38 16.32
CA ARG A 572 -11.15 -13.50 17.26
C ARG A 572 -10.12 -12.67 16.51
N LEU A 573 -10.39 -11.37 16.36
CA LEU A 573 -9.47 -10.43 15.72
C LEU A 573 -8.20 -10.17 16.55
N GLY A 574 -8.29 -10.41 17.87
CA GLY A 574 -7.29 -9.96 18.83
C GLY A 574 -7.22 -8.43 18.97
N HIS A 575 -8.23 -7.70 18.50
CA HIS A 575 -8.33 -6.26 18.66
C HIS A 575 -9.01 -5.93 19.98
N LEU A 576 -8.32 -5.19 20.86
CA LEU A 576 -8.86 -4.66 22.11
C LEU A 576 -9.41 -3.27 21.84
N ILE A 577 -10.67 -3.08 22.17
CA ILE A 577 -11.41 -1.82 22.03
C ILE A 577 -11.94 -1.36 23.37
N LYS A 578 -12.14 -0.06 23.52
CA LYS A 578 -12.81 0.54 24.66
C LYS A 578 -14.18 1.06 24.24
N ILE A 579 -15.23 0.60 24.90
CA ILE A 579 -16.56 1.19 24.78
C ILE A 579 -16.64 2.34 25.79
N HIS A 580 -16.81 3.56 25.28
CA HIS A 580 -16.87 4.77 26.11
C HIS A 580 -18.27 5.01 26.65
N SER A 581 -19.27 4.82 25.79
CA SER A 581 -20.68 5.04 26.06
C SER A 581 -21.55 4.13 25.20
N ILE A 582 -22.78 3.91 25.61
CA ILE A 582 -23.76 3.12 24.85
C ILE A 582 -24.45 3.93 23.75
N ARG A 583 -24.27 5.27 23.74
CA ARG A 583 -24.77 6.19 22.72
C ARG A 583 -23.90 7.44 22.64
N ASN A 584 -24.01 8.20 21.56
CA ASN A 584 -23.45 9.54 21.44
C ASN A 584 -24.54 10.57 21.71
N GLU A 585 -24.57 11.12 22.94
CA GLU A 585 -25.56 12.10 23.36
C GLU A 585 -25.50 13.40 22.56
N LYS A 586 -24.32 13.82 22.13
CA LYS A 586 -24.07 15.09 21.41
C LYS A 586 -24.68 15.09 20.02
N LEU A 587 -24.66 13.93 19.36
CA LEU A 587 -25.15 13.78 17.98
C LEU A 587 -26.45 12.95 17.89
N ASP A 588 -26.99 12.53 19.03
CA ASP A 588 -28.19 11.69 19.10
C ASP A 588 -28.03 10.41 18.24
N ILE A 589 -26.97 9.62 18.53
CA ILE A 589 -26.71 8.35 17.88
C ILE A 589 -26.85 7.23 18.90
N ASP A 590 -27.83 6.36 18.71
CA ASP A 590 -28.18 5.28 19.65
C ASP A 590 -27.34 4.01 19.48
N ILE A 591 -26.11 4.14 19.03
CA ILE A 591 -25.17 3.04 18.84
C ILE A 591 -23.96 3.27 19.76
N PRO A 592 -23.47 2.21 20.43
CA PRO A 592 -22.29 2.30 21.28
C PRO A 592 -21.07 2.94 20.59
N GLN A 593 -20.35 3.75 21.34
CA GLN A 593 -19.18 4.50 20.87
C GLN A 593 -17.90 3.84 21.35
N MET A 594 -16.98 3.58 20.44
CA MET A 594 -15.73 2.89 20.74
C MET A 594 -14.48 3.69 20.38
N SER A 595 -13.37 3.28 20.97
CA SER A 595 -12.03 3.57 20.44
C SER A 595 -11.17 2.31 20.41
N PHE A 596 -10.21 2.26 19.51
CA PHE A 596 -9.24 1.18 19.45
C PHE A 596 -8.14 1.42 20.50
N ILE A 597 -7.84 0.40 21.31
CA ILE A 597 -6.79 0.46 22.34
C ILE A 597 -5.48 -0.12 21.80
N GLY A 598 -5.56 -1.31 21.18
CA GLY A 598 -4.41 -2.07 20.72
C GLY A 598 -4.79 -3.51 20.39
N ARG A 599 -3.81 -4.40 20.37
CA ARG A 599 -4.05 -5.84 20.25
C ARG A 599 -3.92 -6.51 21.60
N VAL A 600 -4.65 -7.58 21.80
CA VAL A 600 -4.58 -8.39 23.05
C VAL A 600 -3.13 -8.87 23.29
N ASP A 601 -2.41 -9.23 22.23
CA ASP A 601 -1.02 -9.72 22.28
C ASP A 601 0.02 -8.58 22.37
N ASP A 602 -0.38 -7.33 22.11
CA ASP A 602 0.51 -6.16 22.07
C ASP A 602 0.32 -5.31 23.32
N GLN A 603 0.33 -5.95 24.49
CA GLN A 603 0.33 -5.30 25.79
C GLN A 603 1.50 -5.80 26.65
N ILE A 604 2.04 -4.91 27.45
CA ILE A 604 3.05 -5.25 28.45
C ILE A 604 2.38 -5.25 29.82
N ASP A 605 2.24 -6.44 30.40
CA ASP A 605 1.76 -6.62 31.76
C ASP A 605 2.88 -6.39 32.76
N ILE A 606 2.77 -5.38 33.60
CA ILE A 606 3.73 -5.08 34.66
C ILE A 606 3.13 -5.52 35.99
N ALA A 607 3.68 -6.61 36.54
CA ALA A 607 3.36 -7.16 37.86
C ALA A 607 1.89 -7.52 38.10
N GLY A 608 1.09 -7.74 37.05
CA GLY A 608 -0.36 -8.01 37.16
C GLY A 608 -1.20 -6.81 37.56
N PHE A 609 -0.59 -5.63 37.74
CA PHE A 609 -1.26 -4.39 38.16
C PHE A 609 -1.67 -3.51 36.99
N THR A 610 -0.82 -3.37 35.99
CA THR A 610 -1.11 -2.53 34.82
C THR A 610 -0.70 -3.24 33.54
N ARG A 611 -1.46 -2.96 32.47
CA ARG A 611 -1.19 -3.41 31.11
C ARG A 611 -1.08 -2.23 30.19
N LEU A 612 0.15 -1.96 29.79
CA LEU A 612 0.46 -0.84 28.94
C LEU A 612 0.37 -1.28 27.47
N SER A 613 -0.54 -0.66 26.74
CA SER A 613 -0.62 -0.82 25.28
C SER A 613 0.46 0.00 24.59
N GLU A 614 0.80 -0.39 23.35
CA GLU A 614 1.69 0.37 22.46
C GLU A 614 1.32 1.86 22.42
N LYS A 615 0.04 2.16 22.29
CA LYS A 615 -0.51 3.51 22.25
C LYS A 615 -0.18 4.34 23.49
N VAL A 616 -0.37 3.78 24.68
CA VAL A 616 -0.10 4.48 25.95
C VAL A 616 1.39 4.77 26.09
N ILE A 617 2.25 3.81 25.78
CA ILE A 617 3.70 4.00 25.84
C ILE A 617 4.14 5.04 24.81
N TRP A 618 3.65 4.95 23.59
CA TRP A 618 3.97 5.91 22.53
C TRP A 618 3.54 7.34 22.88
N GLN A 619 2.31 7.52 23.37
CA GLN A 619 1.84 8.82 23.87
C GLN A 619 2.70 9.37 24.99
N ALA A 620 3.18 8.50 25.89
CA ALA A 620 4.07 8.92 26.96
C ALA A 620 5.41 9.43 26.42
N VAL A 621 6.00 8.71 25.45
CA VAL A 621 7.26 9.12 24.79
C VAL A 621 7.07 10.44 24.03
N GLU A 622 6.03 10.57 23.20
CA GLU A 622 5.75 11.80 22.42
C GLU A 622 5.55 13.03 23.33
N LYS A 623 4.79 12.88 24.42
CA LYS A 623 4.52 13.98 25.36
C LYS A 623 5.73 14.46 26.18
N THR A 624 6.85 13.73 26.13
CA THR A 624 8.11 14.22 26.73
C THR A 624 8.76 15.33 25.91
N GLY A 625 8.47 15.41 24.59
CA GLY A 625 9.18 16.27 23.66
C GLY A 625 10.59 15.81 23.27
N ILE A 626 11.00 14.61 23.68
CA ILE A 626 12.26 14.00 23.26
C ILE A 626 12.23 13.75 21.76
N GLU A 627 13.21 14.24 21.01
CA GLU A 627 13.36 13.92 19.60
C GLU A 627 14.02 12.55 19.43
N TYR A 628 13.27 11.57 18.98
CA TYR A 628 13.73 10.20 18.78
C TYR A 628 13.62 9.76 17.30
N ALA A 629 14.46 8.81 16.90
CA ALA A 629 14.43 8.16 15.59
C ALA A 629 13.55 6.89 15.61
N GLY A 630 13.54 6.16 16.73
CA GLY A 630 12.71 4.98 16.93
C GLY A 630 12.70 4.55 18.40
N TRP A 631 11.75 3.71 18.74
CA TRP A 631 11.68 3.09 20.08
C TRP A 631 11.05 1.70 20.00
N THR A 632 11.37 0.86 20.98
CA THR A 632 10.69 -0.39 21.27
C THR A 632 10.71 -0.64 22.78
N ALA A 633 9.78 -1.42 23.29
CA ALA A 633 9.65 -1.67 24.71
C ALA A 633 9.35 -3.14 25.00
N ARG A 634 9.87 -3.65 26.09
CA ARG A 634 9.51 -4.98 26.61
C ARG A 634 9.55 -5.02 28.13
N LYS A 635 8.87 -6.02 28.68
CA LYS A 635 9.01 -6.40 30.07
C LYS A 635 10.33 -7.11 30.28
N GLU A 636 11.12 -6.66 31.23
CA GLU A 636 12.29 -7.35 31.70
C GLU A 636 12.11 -7.77 33.16
N ILE A 637 12.73 -8.89 33.51
CA ILE A 637 12.70 -9.39 34.89
C ILE A 637 14.14 -9.34 35.37
N GLU A 638 14.42 -8.26 36.13
CA GLU A 638 15.63 -8.20 36.94
C GLU A 638 15.33 -8.81 38.33
N GLU A 639 15.39 -8.07 39.43
CA GLU A 639 14.86 -8.53 40.72
C GLU A 639 13.31 -8.44 40.76
N LYS A 640 12.72 -7.54 39.96
CA LYS A 640 11.30 -7.29 39.82
C LYS A 640 10.95 -6.98 38.37
N PRO A 641 9.67 -7.16 37.92
CA PRO A 641 9.30 -6.84 36.55
C PRO A 641 9.39 -5.34 36.27
N VAL A 642 10.15 -4.96 35.26
CA VAL A 642 10.43 -3.59 34.84
C VAL A 642 10.01 -3.43 33.39
N LEU A 643 9.44 -2.28 33.03
CA LEU A 643 9.26 -1.86 31.64
C LEU A 643 10.61 -1.27 31.17
N ASN A 644 11.28 -1.91 30.22
CA ASN A 644 12.45 -1.31 29.59
C ASN A 644 12.07 -0.74 28.22
N ILE A 645 12.35 0.55 28.00
CA ILE A 645 12.16 1.23 26.73
C ILE A 645 13.52 1.43 26.08
N TYR A 646 13.72 0.81 24.92
CA TYR A 646 14.90 0.99 24.07
C TYR A 646 14.64 2.17 23.14
N LEU A 647 15.40 3.25 23.27
CA LEU A 647 15.15 4.53 22.61
C LEU A 647 16.35 4.99 21.80
N GLU A 648 16.18 5.19 20.49
CA GLU A 648 17.18 5.81 19.62
C GLU A 648 16.90 7.31 19.51
N LEU A 649 17.85 8.15 19.97
CA LEU A 649 17.74 9.60 19.86
C LEU A 649 18.05 10.08 18.44
N LYS A 650 17.31 11.08 17.97
CA LYS A 650 17.48 11.64 16.62
C LYS A 650 18.72 12.54 16.50
N ASN A 651 19.00 13.29 17.53
CA ASN A 651 20.12 14.23 17.61
C ASN A 651 21.02 13.88 18.81
N GLU A 652 22.29 14.28 18.74
CA GLU A 652 23.16 14.23 19.91
C GLU A 652 22.66 15.25 20.95
N THR A 653 22.28 14.74 22.11
CA THR A 653 21.81 15.52 23.24
C THR A 653 22.49 15.00 24.49
N GLU A 654 22.69 15.87 25.51
CA GLU A 654 23.21 15.47 26.82
C GLU A 654 22.17 14.69 27.66
N LEU A 655 21.06 14.24 27.02
CA LEU A 655 20.01 13.52 27.71
C LEU A 655 20.49 12.13 28.15
N SER A 656 20.57 11.90 29.45
CA SER A 656 20.88 10.58 29.99
C SER A 656 19.67 9.62 29.95
N ALA A 657 19.94 8.32 29.98
CA ALA A 657 18.92 7.28 30.08
C ALA A 657 18.01 7.49 31.33
N GLN A 658 18.59 7.89 32.45
CA GLN A 658 17.83 8.20 33.65
C GLN A 658 16.89 9.41 33.50
N GLN A 659 17.38 10.48 32.83
CA GLN A 659 16.52 11.65 32.57
C GLN A 659 15.38 11.31 31.63
N ALA A 660 15.64 10.54 30.56
CA ALA A 660 14.62 10.04 29.67
C ALA A 660 13.57 9.19 30.41
N ALA A 661 14.01 8.26 31.26
CA ALA A 661 13.15 7.43 32.09
C ALA A 661 12.24 8.28 33.01
N MET A 662 12.80 9.29 33.69
CA MET A 662 12.01 10.18 34.55
C MET A 662 10.94 10.97 33.79
N LEU A 663 11.28 11.47 32.58
CA LEU A 663 10.33 12.20 31.74
C LEU A 663 9.19 11.30 31.26
N ILE A 664 9.51 10.10 30.77
CA ILE A 664 8.51 9.14 30.27
C ILE A 664 7.65 8.64 31.44
N HIS A 665 8.25 8.28 32.57
CA HIS A 665 7.55 7.87 33.80
C HIS A 665 6.50 8.90 34.24
N LYS A 666 6.88 10.17 34.26
CA LYS A 666 5.98 11.28 34.59
C LYS A 666 4.77 11.36 33.65
N GLN A 667 4.96 11.05 32.36
CA GLN A 667 3.84 11.05 31.40
C GLN A 667 2.99 9.79 31.53
N LEU A 668 3.60 8.62 31.73
CA LEU A 668 2.86 7.37 31.96
C LEU A 668 1.94 7.49 33.19
N LYS A 669 2.40 8.06 34.29
CA LYS A 669 1.56 8.32 35.49
C LYS A 669 0.33 9.19 35.21
N LYS A 670 0.39 10.07 34.20
CA LYS A 670 -0.76 10.89 33.80
C LYS A 670 -1.71 10.18 32.84
N LEU A 671 -1.21 9.21 32.08
CA LEU A 671 -1.94 8.54 31.03
C LEU A 671 -2.62 7.24 31.51
N ASP A 672 -2.03 6.59 32.51
CA ASP A 672 -2.48 5.30 33.02
C ASP A 672 -2.58 5.34 34.54
N VAL A 673 -3.79 5.25 35.06
CA VAL A 673 -4.07 5.33 36.52
C VAL A 673 -3.47 4.13 37.25
N PRO A 674 -3.69 2.86 36.79
CA PRO A 674 -3.06 1.70 37.40
C PRO A 674 -1.52 1.81 37.46
N TYR A 675 -0.89 2.32 36.41
CA TYR A 675 0.56 2.57 36.40
C TYR A 675 0.96 3.63 37.46
N SER A 676 0.15 4.68 37.64
CA SER A 676 0.41 5.70 38.66
C SER A 676 0.37 5.14 40.06
N GLU A 677 -0.49 4.16 40.32
CA GLU A 677 -0.65 3.52 41.62
C GLU A 677 0.42 2.47 41.91
N LEU A 678 1.06 1.91 40.86
CA LEU A 678 2.07 0.88 40.99
C LEU A 678 3.24 1.28 41.90
N GLU A 679 3.73 2.52 41.75
CA GLU A 679 4.81 3.05 42.59
C GLU A 679 4.40 3.14 44.06
N THR A 680 3.15 3.55 44.31
CA THR A 680 2.61 3.70 45.67
C THR A 680 2.43 2.35 46.36
N PHE A 681 1.95 1.32 45.63
CA PHE A 681 1.70 0.00 46.19
C PHE A 681 2.95 -0.88 46.27
N THR A 682 3.89 -0.75 45.33
CA THR A 682 5.05 -1.64 45.22
C THR A 682 6.38 -1.00 45.67
N GLY A 683 6.40 0.33 45.85
CA GLY A 683 7.63 1.08 46.13
C GLY A 683 8.65 1.03 45.01
N LEU A 684 8.23 0.75 43.78
CA LEU A 684 9.08 0.51 42.63
C LEU A 684 9.01 1.64 41.63
N ASN A 685 10.14 2.00 41.04
CA ASN A 685 10.16 2.67 39.74
C ASN A 685 10.14 1.57 38.65
N PRO A 686 8.98 1.33 38.00
CA PRO A 686 8.81 0.19 37.12
C PRO A 686 9.34 0.46 35.69
N LEU A 687 10.07 1.56 35.47
CA LEU A 687 10.54 1.98 34.16
C LEU A 687 12.04 2.18 34.11
N THR A 688 12.66 1.56 33.12
CA THR A 688 14.03 1.84 32.70
C THR A 688 14.06 2.29 31.23
N VAL A 689 15.09 3.02 30.85
CA VAL A 689 15.33 3.39 29.45
C VAL A 689 16.75 2.97 29.08
N THR A 690 16.86 2.27 27.98
CA THR A 690 18.14 1.93 27.34
C THR A 690 18.30 2.81 26.11
N LEU A 691 19.29 3.69 26.10
CA LEU A 691 19.61 4.49 24.92
C LEU A 691 20.34 3.63 23.89
N LEU A 692 19.79 3.56 22.69
CA LEU A 692 20.36 2.80 21.57
C LEU A 692 21.43 3.62 20.83
N PRO A 693 22.39 2.93 20.20
CA PRO A 693 23.32 3.58 19.27
C PRO A 693 22.56 4.29 18.14
N ARG A 694 23.12 5.39 17.64
CA ARG A 694 22.55 6.12 16.52
C ARG A 694 22.56 5.26 15.26
N GLY A 695 21.43 5.20 14.54
CA GLY A 695 21.25 4.37 13.35
C GLY A 695 20.83 2.93 13.66
N ALA A 696 20.56 2.57 14.91
CA ALA A 696 20.20 1.22 15.34
C ALA A 696 18.99 0.68 14.58
N PHE A 697 17.88 1.45 14.47
CA PHE A 697 16.70 1.02 13.71
C PHE A 697 16.95 0.96 12.20
N THR A 698 17.86 1.77 11.68
CA THR A 698 18.28 1.71 10.28
C THR A 698 19.10 0.44 10.02
N ALA A 699 20.05 0.12 10.90
CA ALA A 699 20.83 -1.11 10.82
C ALA A 699 19.95 -2.36 10.94
N TYR A 700 18.98 -2.36 11.85
CA TYR A 700 18.00 -3.44 11.96
C TYR A 700 17.19 -3.64 10.67
N LYS A 701 16.71 -2.56 10.07
CA LYS A 701 15.98 -2.64 8.78
C LYS A 701 16.86 -3.21 7.67
N GLN A 702 18.13 -2.80 7.60
CA GLN A 702 19.08 -3.34 6.62
C GLN A 702 19.32 -4.84 6.83
N HIS A 703 19.54 -5.24 8.07
CA HIS A 703 19.70 -6.65 8.43
C HIS A 703 18.50 -7.51 8.02
N GLN A 704 17.29 -7.02 8.24
CA GLN A 704 16.07 -7.72 7.81
C GLN A 704 15.94 -7.80 6.28
N VAL A 705 16.37 -6.78 5.56
CA VAL A 705 16.40 -6.79 4.07
C VAL A 705 17.41 -7.82 3.56
N GLU A 706 18.56 -7.93 4.19
CA GLU A 706 19.58 -8.94 3.86
C GLU A 706 19.05 -10.37 4.08
N GLN A 707 18.14 -10.54 5.03
CA GLN A 707 17.42 -11.80 5.27
C GLN A 707 16.23 -12.02 4.32
N GLY A 708 16.00 -11.11 3.37
CA GLY A 708 14.95 -11.24 2.35
C GLY A 708 13.64 -10.53 2.66
N ALA A 709 13.59 -9.68 3.70
CA ALA A 709 12.40 -8.90 3.99
C ALA A 709 12.28 -7.68 3.06
N ASP A 710 11.04 -7.32 2.70
CA ASP A 710 10.75 -6.15 1.87
C ASP A 710 10.83 -4.87 2.73
N ILE A 711 11.73 -3.96 2.40
CA ILE A 711 11.97 -2.72 3.15
C ILE A 711 10.71 -1.85 3.31
N THR A 712 9.80 -1.89 2.33
CA THR A 712 8.54 -1.12 2.38
C THR A 712 7.55 -1.66 3.41
N ARG A 713 7.82 -2.84 3.96
CA ARG A 713 6.94 -3.63 4.84
C ARG A 713 7.48 -3.77 6.25
N LEU A 714 8.75 -3.38 6.46
CA LEU A 714 9.42 -3.50 7.74
C LEU A 714 8.93 -2.42 8.71
N LYS A 715 8.02 -2.83 9.61
CA LYS A 715 7.72 -2.09 10.83
C LYS A 715 8.37 -2.84 12.00
N PRO A 716 9.46 -2.32 12.58
CA PRO A 716 9.99 -2.88 13.82
C PRO A 716 8.88 -2.92 14.88
N PRO A 717 8.70 -4.01 15.65
CA PRO A 717 7.70 -4.06 16.69
C PRO A 717 8.03 -3.04 17.78
N HIS A 718 7.03 -2.27 18.18
CA HIS A 718 7.18 -1.34 19.30
C HIS A 718 7.04 -2.05 20.66
N LEU A 719 6.38 -3.20 20.72
CA LEU A 719 6.26 -3.97 21.96
C LEU A 719 6.78 -5.39 21.79
N ASN A 720 7.30 -5.91 22.88
CA ASN A 720 7.78 -7.28 23.00
C ASN A 720 8.72 -7.70 21.86
N PRO A 721 9.80 -6.91 21.56
CA PRO A 721 10.81 -7.29 20.58
C PRO A 721 11.47 -8.62 20.97
N THR A 722 11.88 -9.40 19.96
CA THR A 722 12.64 -10.63 20.18
C THR A 722 14.04 -10.30 20.70
N ASP A 723 14.69 -11.29 21.37
CA ASP A 723 16.09 -11.11 21.81
C ASP A 723 17.01 -10.82 20.63
N GLU A 724 16.82 -11.51 19.49
CA GLU A 724 17.57 -11.27 18.26
C GLU A 724 17.44 -9.81 17.77
N MET A 725 16.24 -9.23 17.84
CA MET A 725 16.04 -7.82 17.50
C MET A 725 16.82 -6.90 18.45
N ILE A 726 16.76 -7.15 19.75
CA ILE A 726 17.47 -6.36 20.74
C ILE A 726 18.99 -6.47 20.53
N ASP A 727 19.50 -7.67 20.28
CA ASP A 727 20.91 -7.90 20.00
C ASP A 727 21.41 -7.09 18.80
N VAL A 728 20.60 -7.04 17.73
CA VAL A 728 20.92 -6.21 16.54
C VAL A 728 20.85 -4.72 16.86
N LEU A 729 19.82 -4.26 17.60
CA LEU A 729 19.66 -2.85 17.97
C LEU A 729 20.77 -2.33 18.91
N MET A 730 21.33 -3.20 19.74
CA MET A 730 22.40 -2.87 20.70
C MET A 730 23.79 -2.84 20.04
N GLN A 731 23.95 -3.40 18.83
CA GLN A 731 25.23 -3.35 18.13
C GLN A 731 25.54 -1.92 17.67
N PRO A 732 26.79 -1.49 17.71
CA PRO A 732 27.18 -0.22 17.11
C PRO A 732 26.83 -0.24 15.62
N ALA A 733 26.09 0.77 15.15
CA ALA A 733 25.75 0.86 13.73
C ALA A 733 27.04 0.82 12.88
N PRO A 734 27.07 0.04 11.79
CA PRO A 734 28.24 0.04 10.90
C PRO A 734 28.51 1.47 10.45
N ALA A 735 29.80 1.86 10.48
CA ALA A 735 30.23 3.19 10.05
C ALA A 735 29.65 3.46 8.66
N PRO A 736 29.09 4.65 8.37
CA PRO A 736 28.56 4.97 7.06
C PRO A 736 29.65 4.71 6.02
N VAL A 737 29.39 3.81 5.10
CA VAL A 737 30.29 3.53 3.97
C VAL A 737 30.45 4.84 3.22
N ALA A 738 31.65 5.42 3.29
CA ALA A 738 31.98 6.65 2.61
C ALA A 738 31.76 6.44 1.10
N GLY A 739 30.66 7.01 0.56
CA GLY A 739 30.28 6.89 -0.86
C GLY A 739 28.86 6.45 -1.17
N GLY A 740 28.08 6.00 -0.22
CA GLY A 740 26.67 5.74 -0.40
C GLY A 740 25.85 7.00 -0.04
N GLU A 741 25.16 7.62 -1.01
CA GLU A 741 24.11 8.59 -0.68
C GLU A 741 23.15 7.95 0.31
N ALA A 742 23.00 8.56 1.48
CA ALA A 742 22.02 8.15 2.47
C ALA A 742 20.67 8.02 1.77
N VAL A 743 20.10 6.82 1.80
CA VAL A 743 18.70 6.61 1.41
C VAL A 743 17.88 7.48 2.36
N LYS A 744 17.55 8.68 1.93
CA LYS A 744 16.63 9.57 2.64
C LYS A 744 15.25 8.96 2.52
N VAL A 745 14.84 8.25 3.57
CA VAL A 745 13.46 7.79 3.78
C VAL A 745 12.48 8.96 3.80
#